data_502bff3ca8dfcb851fc90d27e472fa1d
#
_entry.id   502bff3ca8dfcb851fc90d27e472fa1d
#
_cell.length_a   1.000
_cell.length_b   1.000
_cell.length_c   1.000
_cell.angle_alpha   90.00
_cell.angle_beta   90.00
_cell.angle_gamma   90.00
#
_symmetry.space_group_name_H-M   'P 1'
#
loop_
_entity.id
_entity.type
_entity.pdbx_description
1 polymer ?
#
loop_
_entity_poly.entity_id
_entity_poly.type
_entity_poly.pdbx_seq_one_letter_code
_entity_poly.pdbx_strand_id
1 'polypeptide(L)'
;MIAQFQALKREHPEALLFFRMGDFYELFFADAVAAATALDIALTKRGRHAGEDIPMCGVPVHSAELYLHKLIRHGFKVAICEQLEDPAEARRRGGRTLVRRDVVRIVTAGTLTEEGLLDPRRSNWLAAIAPVGGELGLARVDISTGAFLTELVARGELASVLARLGAGEMLVPDRLATELDATCREAGIALSPLAAASFDSIAAERRLCSAFGVATLDGLGEFGRAELAAAGALLGYLELTQKGLLPRLDRPRRLEPHSVLLIDPATRRNLELHAGLGGGRAGSLLAAVDRTVTNAGARLLAERLAAPLARAQPIRERLDQVESLIATPQRCEELRRELRRCPDLERALGRLALGRGGPRDLRAVATGLAAAQALRGLVGDEPALRPVAERLVPVHGLVDSLQQSLEEEPPLLARDGGFVRAGRSPELDELRQLRDQGRRHIAALEERYRRETGIGSLKVRHNNILGYFIEVTSAQAGRVPAGFVQRQGMVGASRYSTAELAELETKIASAAERALALELELFEELRRLVLADSADIAANAAALAELDVAAALATLAVEQRYCRPVVDDGEAFLVRGGRHPVVEQALARDSQGFIANDCDLGPGASLWLLTGPNMAGKSTFLRQNALIAILTQLGSFVPATAAHIGVVDRLFSRVGAADDLARGRSTFMVEMVETAGILNLASPRSLVILDEIGRGTATYDGLSIAWAVVEHLHEVTRCRALFATHF
;
A
#
# COMPACT_ATOMS: atom_id res chain seq x y z
N MET A 1 5.13 8.90 -35.84
CA MET A 1 4.98 9.19 -34.41
C MET A 1 3.51 9.44 -34.02
N ILE A 2 2.85 10.50 -34.50
CA ILE A 2 1.44 10.77 -34.15
C ILE A 2 0.50 9.60 -34.52
N ALA A 3 0.69 8.97 -35.69
CA ALA A 3 -0.08 7.78 -36.06
C ALA A 3 0.11 6.60 -35.07
N GLN A 4 1.34 6.42 -34.52
CA GLN A 4 1.64 5.41 -33.50
C GLN A 4 0.94 5.78 -32.18
N PHE A 5 0.99 7.04 -31.76
CA PHE A 5 0.25 7.52 -30.59
C PHE A 5 -1.25 7.27 -30.72
N GLN A 6 -1.84 7.64 -31.89
CA GLN A 6 -3.28 7.45 -32.14
C GLN A 6 -3.69 5.96 -32.18
N ALA A 7 -2.81 5.07 -32.67
CA ALA A 7 -3.06 3.63 -32.65
C ALA A 7 -3.15 3.11 -31.21
N LEU A 8 -2.15 3.42 -30.38
CA LEU A 8 -2.12 3.04 -28.97
C LEU A 8 -3.26 3.68 -28.16
N LYS A 9 -3.61 4.95 -28.47
CA LYS A 9 -4.73 5.63 -27.80
C LYS A 9 -6.08 4.96 -28.11
N ARG A 10 -6.29 4.43 -29.32
CA ARG A 10 -7.52 3.66 -29.67
C ARG A 10 -7.63 2.36 -28.90
N GLU A 11 -6.51 1.73 -28.54
CA GLU A 11 -6.51 0.53 -27.70
C GLU A 11 -6.78 0.85 -26.23
N HIS A 12 -6.45 2.07 -25.79
CA HIS A 12 -6.59 2.51 -24.41
C HIS A 12 -7.33 3.87 -24.31
N PRO A 13 -8.59 3.94 -24.74
CA PRO A 13 -9.32 5.22 -24.89
C PRO A 13 -9.54 5.93 -23.55
N GLU A 14 -9.69 5.20 -22.45
CA GLU A 14 -9.98 5.75 -21.11
C GLU A 14 -8.74 6.18 -20.32
N ALA A 15 -7.54 5.79 -20.77
CA ALA A 15 -6.31 6.09 -20.06
C ALA A 15 -5.58 7.28 -20.71
N LEU A 16 -4.99 8.16 -19.91
CA LEU A 16 -4.03 9.15 -20.39
C LEU A 16 -2.76 8.43 -20.86
N LEU A 17 -2.28 8.72 -22.07
CA LEU A 17 -1.14 8.00 -22.63
C LEU A 17 0.16 8.78 -22.36
N PHE A 18 0.99 8.26 -21.42
CA PHE A 18 2.37 8.71 -21.21
C PHE A 18 3.27 8.14 -22.29
N PHE A 19 3.45 8.87 -23.37
CA PHE A 19 4.15 8.42 -24.57
C PHE A 19 5.64 8.79 -24.51
N ARG A 20 6.53 7.80 -24.35
CA ARG A 20 7.97 8.01 -24.16
C ARG A 20 8.61 8.65 -25.40
N MET A 21 9.25 9.81 -25.19
CA MET A 21 9.99 10.56 -26.21
C MET A 21 11.35 11.02 -25.63
N GLY A 22 12.38 10.14 -25.73
CA GLY A 22 13.65 10.42 -25.10
C GLY A 22 13.54 10.49 -23.57
N ASP A 23 13.88 11.64 -23.00
CA ASP A 23 13.84 11.87 -21.55
C ASP A 23 12.50 12.41 -21.02
N PHE A 24 11.46 12.45 -21.88
CA PHE A 24 10.12 12.91 -21.52
C PHE A 24 9.05 11.86 -21.82
N TYR A 25 7.99 11.87 -21.04
CA TYR A 25 6.69 11.36 -21.42
C TYR A 25 5.87 12.52 -21.96
N GLU A 26 5.51 12.45 -23.23
CA GLU A 26 4.71 13.46 -23.90
C GLU A 26 3.26 12.99 -24.02
N LEU A 27 2.31 13.90 -23.84
CA LEU A 27 0.89 13.68 -24.04
C LEU A 27 0.41 14.60 -25.17
N PHE A 28 -0.58 14.14 -25.93
CA PHE A 28 -1.09 14.86 -27.10
C PHE A 28 -2.60 14.94 -27.10
N PHE A 29 -3.17 15.87 -27.87
CA PHE A 29 -4.60 16.07 -28.06
C PHE A 29 -5.36 16.28 -26.73
N ALA A 30 -6.51 15.60 -26.57
CA ALA A 30 -7.33 15.70 -25.36
C ALA A 30 -6.59 15.27 -24.09
N ASP A 31 -5.69 14.28 -24.17
CA ASP A 31 -4.88 13.82 -23.05
C ASP A 31 -3.96 14.94 -22.54
N ALA A 32 -3.38 15.75 -23.45
CA ALA A 32 -2.53 16.86 -23.08
C ALA A 32 -3.31 17.97 -22.35
N VAL A 33 -4.52 18.28 -22.82
CA VAL A 33 -5.39 19.29 -22.19
C VAL A 33 -5.80 18.85 -20.78
N ALA A 34 -6.27 17.60 -20.64
CA ALA A 34 -6.69 17.04 -19.35
C ALA A 34 -5.52 16.98 -18.35
N ALA A 35 -4.37 16.48 -18.80
CA ALA A 35 -3.17 16.37 -17.95
C ALA A 35 -2.60 17.72 -17.57
N ALA A 36 -2.51 18.67 -18.50
CA ALA A 36 -2.01 20.03 -18.23
C ALA A 36 -2.85 20.74 -17.17
N THR A 37 -4.18 20.60 -17.25
CA THR A 37 -5.12 21.15 -16.25
C THR A 37 -4.96 20.49 -14.88
N ALA A 38 -4.88 19.14 -14.82
CA ALA A 38 -4.79 18.41 -13.57
C ALA A 38 -3.42 18.55 -12.86
N LEU A 39 -2.35 18.75 -13.65
CA LEU A 39 -0.99 18.84 -13.16
C LEU A 39 -0.51 20.28 -12.93
N ASP A 40 -1.26 21.27 -13.43
CA ASP A 40 -0.86 22.68 -13.46
C ASP A 40 0.50 22.87 -14.18
N ILE A 41 0.60 22.31 -15.41
CA ILE A 41 1.79 22.42 -16.26
C ILE A 41 1.45 23.10 -17.59
N ALA A 42 2.48 23.64 -18.25
CA ALA A 42 2.30 24.37 -19.51
C ALA A 42 1.76 23.47 -20.63
N LEU A 43 0.66 23.92 -21.26
CA LEU A 43 0.16 23.32 -22.49
C LEU A 43 0.85 24.04 -23.68
N THR A 44 1.54 23.26 -24.52
CA THR A 44 2.27 23.74 -25.71
C THR A 44 1.67 23.15 -26.99
N LYS A 45 2.31 23.40 -28.13
CA LYS A 45 1.87 22.90 -29.44
C LYS A 45 3.01 22.17 -30.14
N ARG A 46 2.71 21.06 -30.82
CA ARG A 46 3.69 20.27 -31.58
C ARG A 46 3.18 19.92 -32.99
N GLY A 47 3.41 20.82 -33.94
CA GLY A 47 3.00 20.60 -35.34
C GLY A 47 1.49 20.72 -35.54
N ARG A 48 1.04 20.28 -36.73
CA ARG A 48 -0.39 20.33 -37.14
C ARG A 48 -0.88 18.96 -37.59
N HIS A 49 -2.11 18.65 -37.27
CA HIS A 49 -2.83 17.48 -37.74
C HIS A 49 -4.21 17.91 -38.26
N ALA A 50 -4.57 17.49 -39.48
CA ALA A 50 -5.84 17.87 -40.13
C ALA A 50 -6.09 19.41 -40.18
N GLY A 51 -5.03 20.21 -40.23
CA GLY A 51 -5.12 21.70 -40.28
C GLY A 51 -5.12 22.38 -38.90
N GLU A 52 -5.27 21.66 -37.81
CA GLU A 52 -5.27 22.18 -36.44
C GLU A 52 -3.92 21.96 -35.72
N ASP A 53 -3.58 22.86 -34.81
CA ASP A 53 -2.41 22.69 -33.96
C ASP A 53 -2.62 21.51 -32.97
N ILE A 54 -1.61 20.67 -32.80
CA ILE A 54 -1.66 19.54 -31.85
C ILE A 54 -1.30 20.04 -30.45
N PRO A 55 -2.25 20.08 -29.50
CA PRO A 55 -1.93 20.37 -28.09
C PRO A 55 -0.97 19.30 -27.54
N MET A 56 0.03 19.75 -26.79
CA MET A 56 1.03 18.85 -26.18
C MET A 56 1.43 19.37 -24.80
N CYS A 57 1.60 18.47 -23.87
CA CYS A 57 2.35 18.72 -22.64
C CYS A 57 3.32 17.53 -22.39
N GLY A 58 4.29 17.71 -21.50
CA GLY A 58 5.26 16.66 -21.22
C GLY A 58 5.79 16.73 -19.80
N VAL A 59 6.14 15.57 -19.27
CA VAL A 59 6.74 15.41 -17.94
C VAL A 59 8.09 14.68 -18.07
N PRO A 60 9.14 15.11 -17.34
CA PRO A 60 10.42 14.43 -17.38
C PRO A 60 10.30 13.01 -16.80
N VAL A 61 10.96 12.04 -17.43
CA VAL A 61 10.90 10.63 -17.00
C VAL A 61 11.41 10.43 -15.58
N HIS A 62 12.50 11.11 -15.20
CA HIS A 62 13.09 11.00 -13.87
C HIS A 62 12.18 11.51 -12.74
N SER A 63 11.18 12.32 -13.05
CA SER A 63 10.18 12.86 -12.11
C SER A 63 8.75 12.39 -12.41
N ALA A 64 8.57 11.45 -13.34
CA ALA A 64 7.25 11.01 -13.80
C ALA A 64 6.36 10.47 -12.67
N GLU A 65 6.93 9.83 -11.64
CA GLU A 65 6.19 9.31 -10.49
C GLU A 65 5.41 10.41 -9.76
N LEU A 66 5.98 11.59 -9.56
CA LEU A 66 5.30 12.71 -8.90
C LEU A 66 4.06 13.17 -9.67
N TYR A 67 4.16 13.22 -10.99
CA TYR A 67 3.05 13.60 -11.87
C TYR A 67 2.01 12.48 -11.96
N LEU A 68 2.46 11.23 -12.04
CA LEU A 68 1.59 10.05 -12.03
C LEU A 68 0.73 10.03 -10.76
N HIS A 69 1.34 10.27 -9.58
CA HIS A 69 0.61 10.34 -8.31
C HIS A 69 -0.52 11.38 -8.35
N LYS A 70 -0.24 12.59 -8.86
CA LYS A 70 -1.26 13.63 -8.97
C LYS A 70 -2.41 13.21 -9.90
N LEU A 71 -2.10 12.64 -11.08
CA LEU A 71 -3.13 12.18 -12.02
C LEU A 71 -4.01 11.07 -11.44
N ILE A 72 -3.41 10.07 -10.78
CA ILE A 72 -4.17 8.99 -10.14
C ILE A 72 -5.07 9.54 -9.02
N ARG A 73 -4.60 10.50 -8.23
CA ARG A 73 -5.43 11.16 -7.20
C ARG A 73 -6.58 11.98 -7.79
N HIS A 74 -6.45 12.47 -9.00
CA HIS A 74 -7.55 13.12 -9.76
C HIS A 74 -8.46 12.11 -10.46
N GLY A 75 -8.28 10.79 -10.26
CA GLY A 75 -9.11 9.72 -10.81
C GLY A 75 -8.77 9.30 -12.24
N PHE A 76 -7.65 9.75 -12.79
CA PHE A 76 -7.22 9.31 -14.12
C PHE A 76 -6.56 7.94 -14.08
N LYS A 77 -6.76 7.15 -15.14
CA LYS A 77 -5.94 5.98 -15.47
C LYS A 77 -4.81 6.44 -16.39
N VAL A 78 -3.61 5.90 -16.23
CA VAL A 78 -2.45 6.31 -17.04
C VAL A 78 -1.81 5.09 -17.69
N ALA A 79 -1.75 5.06 -19.02
CA ALA A 79 -1.06 4.03 -19.80
C ALA A 79 0.40 4.47 -20.04
N ILE A 80 1.35 3.70 -19.53
CA ILE A 80 2.78 3.96 -19.69
C ILE A 80 3.25 3.29 -20.98
N CYS A 81 3.68 4.10 -21.94
CA CYS A 81 4.18 3.66 -23.22
C CYS A 81 5.70 3.85 -23.30
N GLU A 82 6.44 2.75 -23.41
CA GLU A 82 7.90 2.72 -23.45
C GLU A 82 8.44 2.44 -24.86
N GLN A 83 9.70 2.80 -25.07
CA GLN A 83 10.47 2.42 -26.25
C GLN A 83 10.95 0.98 -26.07
N LEU A 84 10.57 0.07 -26.97
CA LEU A 84 10.93 -1.35 -26.92
C LEU A 84 12.24 -1.69 -27.60
N GLU A 85 12.92 -0.73 -28.19
CA GLU A 85 14.19 -0.89 -28.90
C GLU A 85 15.06 0.35 -28.74
N ASP A 86 16.38 0.12 -28.87
CA ASP A 86 17.34 1.21 -28.85
C ASP A 86 17.17 2.13 -30.08
N PRO A 87 17.10 3.46 -29.91
CA PRO A 87 17.06 4.40 -31.02
C PRO A 87 18.23 4.24 -32.01
N ALA A 88 19.40 3.73 -31.59
CA ALA A 88 20.53 3.45 -32.46
C ALA A 88 20.26 2.24 -33.39
N GLU A 89 19.59 1.20 -32.91
CA GLU A 89 19.16 0.04 -33.70
C GLU A 89 18.09 0.44 -34.75
N ALA A 90 17.12 1.24 -34.32
CA ALA A 90 16.11 1.78 -35.23
C ALA A 90 16.75 2.59 -36.37
N ARG A 91 17.79 3.39 -36.11
CA ARG A 91 18.54 4.15 -37.12
C ARG A 91 19.30 3.24 -38.11
N ARG A 92 19.84 2.09 -37.64
CA ARG A 92 20.55 1.11 -38.51
C ARG A 92 19.64 0.45 -39.53
N ARG A 93 18.33 0.36 -39.27
CA ARG A 93 17.32 -0.23 -40.18
C ARG A 93 16.89 0.68 -41.33
N GLY A 94 17.34 1.95 -41.35
CA GLY A 94 17.10 2.91 -42.44
C GLY A 94 16.57 4.26 -41.94
N GLY A 95 17.00 5.35 -42.50
CA GLY A 95 16.92 6.74 -42.00
C GLY A 95 15.56 7.37 -41.71
N ARG A 96 14.45 6.63 -41.75
CA ARG A 96 13.09 7.07 -41.37
C ARG A 96 12.33 6.07 -40.52
N THR A 97 12.98 5.03 -40.00
CA THR A 97 12.31 4.00 -39.18
C THR A 97 12.01 4.57 -37.79
N LEU A 98 10.72 4.59 -37.41
CA LEU A 98 10.31 5.02 -36.08
C LEU A 98 10.73 3.97 -35.04
N VAL A 99 11.19 4.43 -33.88
CA VAL A 99 11.42 3.58 -32.70
C VAL A 99 10.09 2.92 -32.33
N ARG A 100 10.10 1.59 -32.17
CA ARG A 100 8.94 0.83 -31.76
C ARG A 100 8.58 1.15 -30.30
N ARG A 101 7.30 1.41 -30.06
CA ARG A 101 6.75 1.73 -28.74
C ARG A 101 5.52 0.88 -28.50
N ASP A 102 5.31 0.53 -27.24
CA ASP A 102 4.08 -0.13 -26.81
C ASP A 102 3.74 0.25 -25.38
N VAL A 103 2.48 0.04 -24.98
CA VAL A 103 2.04 0.22 -23.62
C VAL A 103 2.53 -0.97 -22.79
N VAL A 104 3.40 -0.69 -21.82
CA VAL A 104 3.96 -1.73 -20.95
C VAL A 104 3.14 -1.97 -19.69
N ARG A 105 2.30 -1.02 -19.30
CA ARG A 105 1.34 -1.14 -18.20
C ARG A 105 0.32 -0.02 -18.19
N ILE A 106 -0.80 -0.25 -17.49
CA ILE A 106 -1.79 0.77 -17.15
C ILE A 106 -1.78 0.93 -15.64
N VAL A 107 -1.57 2.16 -15.18
CA VAL A 107 -1.56 2.50 -13.75
C VAL A 107 -2.91 3.07 -13.36
N THR A 108 -3.50 2.53 -12.30
CA THR A 108 -4.79 2.92 -11.73
C THR A 108 -4.67 3.04 -10.22
N ALA A 109 -5.68 3.55 -9.54
CA ALA A 109 -5.66 3.71 -8.09
C ALA A 109 -5.43 2.38 -7.32
N GLY A 110 -5.93 1.26 -7.85
CA GLY A 110 -5.78 -0.07 -7.26
C GLY A 110 -4.53 -0.83 -7.73
N THR A 111 -3.80 -0.34 -8.74
CA THR A 111 -2.65 -1.06 -9.32
C THR A 111 -1.30 -0.37 -9.09
N LEU A 112 -1.20 0.46 -8.06
CA LEU A 112 0.04 1.12 -7.64
C LEU A 112 1.03 0.13 -7.03
N THR A 113 2.30 0.25 -7.39
CA THR A 113 3.41 -0.58 -6.87
C THR A 113 4.64 0.22 -6.50
N GLU A 114 4.73 1.46 -6.96
CA GLU A 114 5.84 2.36 -6.70
C GLU A 114 5.85 2.79 -5.24
N GLU A 115 7.02 2.73 -4.61
CA GLU A 115 7.20 3.09 -3.20
C GLU A 115 6.80 4.55 -2.92
N GLY A 116 7.14 5.46 -3.84
CA GLY A 116 6.81 6.89 -3.73
C GLY A 116 5.31 7.20 -3.90
N LEU A 117 4.50 6.26 -4.42
CA LEU A 117 3.07 6.45 -4.66
C LEU A 117 2.19 5.82 -3.58
N LEU A 118 2.72 4.86 -2.84
CA LEU A 118 2.03 4.12 -1.80
C LEU A 118 2.28 4.72 -0.42
N ASP A 119 1.23 4.82 0.40
CA ASP A 119 1.42 5.03 1.83
C ASP A 119 2.11 3.77 2.42
N PRO A 120 3.28 3.89 3.04
CA PRO A 120 4.00 2.74 3.58
C PRO A 120 3.22 2.00 4.68
N ARG A 121 2.32 2.68 5.38
CA ARG A 121 1.56 2.16 6.53
C ARG A 121 0.09 1.83 6.20
N ARG A 122 -0.30 1.84 4.91
CA ARG A 122 -1.63 1.45 4.44
C ARG A 122 -1.53 0.45 3.31
N SER A 123 -2.44 -0.53 3.30
CA SER A 123 -2.65 -1.44 2.18
C SER A 123 -3.36 -0.71 1.03
N ASN A 124 -3.04 -1.09 -0.21
CA ASN A 124 -3.66 -0.55 -1.41
C ASN A 124 -4.49 -1.62 -2.11
N TRP A 125 -5.71 -1.80 -1.63
CA TRP A 125 -6.60 -2.83 -2.16
C TRP A 125 -7.20 -2.45 -3.51
N LEU A 126 -7.06 -3.34 -4.50
CA LEU A 126 -7.93 -3.45 -5.67
C LEU A 126 -9.01 -4.47 -5.33
N ALA A 127 -10.27 -4.08 -5.43
CA ALA A 127 -11.40 -4.95 -5.10
C ALA A 127 -12.31 -5.19 -6.31
N ALA A 128 -13.09 -6.26 -6.29
CA ALA A 128 -14.14 -6.54 -7.26
C ALA A 128 -15.38 -7.09 -6.57
N ILE A 129 -16.56 -6.72 -7.05
CA ILE A 129 -17.83 -7.25 -6.59
C ILE A 129 -18.59 -7.89 -7.72
N ALA A 130 -19.10 -9.10 -7.51
CA ALA A 130 -19.85 -9.87 -8.52
C ALA A 130 -21.18 -10.39 -7.96
N PRO A 131 -22.31 -10.06 -8.59
CA PRO A 131 -23.61 -10.64 -8.27
C PRO A 131 -23.83 -11.93 -9.05
N VAL A 132 -23.99 -13.05 -8.38
CA VAL A 132 -24.29 -14.36 -8.98
C VAL A 132 -25.37 -15.09 -8.16
N GLY A 133 -26.47 -15.49 -8.77
CA GLY A 133 -27.52 -16.29 -8.10
C GLY A 133 -28.20 -15.59 -6.92
N GLY A 134 -28.19 -14.25 -6.86
CA GLY A 134 -28.73 -13.48 -5.73
C GLY A 134 -27.71 -13.18 -4.63
N GLU A 135 -26.55 -13.83 -4.65
CA GLU A 135 -25.42 -13.58 -3.74
C GLU A 135 -24.49 -12.51 -4.30
N LEU A 136 -23.78 -11.80 -3.42
CA LEU A 136 -22.69 -10.88 -3.76
C LEU A 136 -21.39 -11.49 -3.32
N GLY A 137 -20.49 -11.77 -4.25
CA GLY A 137 -19.11 -12.13 -3.95
C GLY A 137 -18.21 -10.90 -4.02
N LEU A 138 -17.36 -10.74 -3.04
CA LEU A 138 -16.32 -9.74 -3.00
C LEU A 138 -14.96 -10.44 -3.05
N ALA A 139 -14.05 -9.93 -3.87
CA ALA A 139 -12.65 -10.31 -3.87
C ALA A 139 -11.79 -9.04 -3.78
N ARG A 140 -10.61 -9.14 -3.14
CA ARG A 140 -9.65 -8.04 -3.05
C ARG A 140 -8.22 -8.53 -3.11
N VAL A 141 -7.36 -7.76 -3.76
CA VAL A 141 -5.93 -8.01 -3.85
C VAL A 141 -5.16 -6.75 -3.53
N ASP A 142 -4.03 -6.87 -2.83
CA ASP A 142 -3.01 -5.83 -2.77
C ASP A 142 -1.81 -6.31 -3.59
N ILE A 143 -1.62 -5.76 -4.78
CA ILE A 143 -0.56 -6.19 -5.70
C ILE A 143 0.85 -5.84 -5.20
N SER A 144 0.97 -4.93 -4.24
CA SER A 144 2.26 -4.55 -3.66
C SER A 144 2.77 -5.58 -2.64
N THR A 145 1.85 -6.32 -1.99
CA THR A 145 2.17 -7.34 -0.98
C THR A 145 1.90 -8.76 -1.46
N GLY A 146 0.95 -8.91 -2.38
CA GLY A 146 0.46 -10.19 -2.89
C GLY A 146 -0.77 -10.72 -2.16
N ALA A 147 -1.28 -10.05 -1.14
CA ALA A 147 -2.44 -10.50 -0.38
C ALA A 147 -3.69 -10.65 -1.26
N PHE A 148 -4.40 -11.79 -1.14
CA PHE A 148 -5.61 -12.10 -1.90
C PHE A 148 -6.68 -12.68 -0.98
N LEU A 149 -7.82 -12.00 -0.87
CA LEU A 149 -8.93 -12.36 0.01
C LEU A 149 -10.24 -12.40 -0.77
N THR A 150 -11.15 -13.30 -0.35
CA THR A 150 -12.53 -13.37 -0.85
C THR A 150 -13.53 -13.45 0.28
N GLU A 151 -14.74 -12.99 0.06
CA GLU A 151 -15.86 -13.11 1.01
C GLU A 151 -17.22 -13.04 0.30
N LEU A 152 -18.24 -13.68 0.91
CA LEU A 152 -19.63 -13.46 0.56
C LEU A 152 -20.19 -12.29 1.37
N VAL A 153 -20.92 -11.41 0.72
CA VAL A 153 -21.46 -10.17 1.30
C VAL A 153 -22.99 -10.16 1.19
N ALA A 154 -23.68 -10.02 2.31
CA ALA A 154 -25.11 -9.75 2.29
C ALA A 154 -25.38 -8.33 1.77
N ARG A 155 -26.41 -8.15 0.94
CA ARG A 155 -26.74 -6.82 0.37
C ARG A 155 -26.90 -5.74 1.43
N GLY A 156 -27.51 -6.06 2.56
CA GLY A 156 -27.69 -5.12 3.67
C GLY A 156 -26.39 -4.73 4.40
N GLU A 157 -25.32 -5.50 4.24
CA GLU A 157 -24.02 -5.27 4.88
C GLU A 157 -22.99 -4.60 3.94
N LEU A 158 -23.37 -4.42 2.67
CA LEU A 158 -22.45 -3.95 1.63
C LEU A 158 -21.78 -2.61 1.99
N ALA A 159 -22.53 -1.63 2.48
CA ALA A 159 -21.98 -0.33 2.88
C ALA A 159 -20.94 -0.48 4.01
N SER A 160 -21.19 -1.34 5.00
CA SER A 160 -20.27 -1.62 6.11
C SER A 160 -19.00 -2.31 5.63
N VAL A 161 -19.13 -3.24 4.68
CA VAL A 161 -18.01 -3.95 4.08
C VAL A 161 -17.15 -2.99 3.25
N LEU A 162 -17.75 -2.15 2.40
CA LEU A 162 -17.03 -1.16 1.59
C LEU A 162 -16.28 -0.14 2.45
N ALA A 163 -16.89 0.36 3.52
CA ALA A 163 -16.26 1.27 4.46
C ALA A 163 -15.06 0.64 5.21
N ARG A 164 -15.10 -0.69 5.43
CA ARG A 164 -14.00 -1.46 6.03
C ARG A 164 -12.83 -1.66 5.09
N LEU A 165 -13.10 -1.82 3.78
CA LEU A 165 -12.10 -2.21 2.80
C LEU A 165 -10.96 -1.21 2.66
N GLY A 166 -11.25 0.08 2.65
CA GLY A 166 -10.26 1.11 2.34
C GLY A 166 -9.61 0.90 0.98
N ALA A 167 -10.36 0.35 -0.01
CA ALA A 167 -9.85 0.05 -1.34
C ALA A 167 -9.53 1.32 -2.12
N GLY A 168 -8.47 1.29 -2.92
CA GLY A 168 -8.15 2.36 -3.86
C GLY A 168 -9.07 2.33 -5.09
N GLU A 169 -9.47 1.11 -5.51
CA GLU A 169 -10.29 0.91 -6.70
C GLU A 169 -11.22 -0.29 -6.54
N MET A 170 -12.45 -0.18 -7.11
CA MET A 170 -13.47 -1.22 -7.11
C MET A 170 -13.92 -1.53 -8.53
N LEU A 171 -13.77 -2.79 -8.94
CA LEU A 171 -14.28 -3.31 -10.21
C LEU A 171 -15.72 -3.78 -10.02
N VAL A 172 -16.61 -3.33 -10.89
CA VAL A 172 -18.03 -3.68 -10.84
C VAL A 172 -18.57 -3.99 -12.23
N PRO A 173 -19.56 -4.88 -12.37
CA PRO A 173 -20.30 -5.01 -13.63
C PRO A 173 -20.99 -3.68 -13.98
N ASP A 174 -20.98 -3.30 -15.27
CA ASP A 174 -21.58 -2.05 -15.76
C ASP A 174 -22.99 -1.78 -15.19
N ARG A 175 -23.80 -2.83 -15.08
CA ARG A 175 -25.19 -2.76 -14.55
C ARG A 175 -25.28 -2.33 -13.08
N LEU A 176 -24.22 -2.53 -12.28
CA LEU A 176 -24.18 -2.14 -10.86
C LEU A 176 -23.49 -0.81 -10.64
N ALA A 177 -22.86 -0.24 -11.65
CA ALA A 177 -22.06 0.97 -11.51
C ALA A 177 -22.86 2.13 -10.92
N THR A 178 -24.08 2.38 -11.44
CA THR A 178 -24.95 3.46 -10.96
C THR A 178 -25.45 3.21 -9.53
N GLU A 179 -25.74 1.94 -9.17
CA GLU A 179 -26.20 1.57 -7.82
C GLU A 179 -25.11 1.81 -6.77
N LEU A 180 -23.86 1.48 -7.11
CA LEU A 180 -22.73 1.51 -6.18
C LEU A 180 -21.96 2.83 -6.17
N ASP A 181 -22.18 3.71 -7.13
CA ASP A 181 -21.40 4.96 -7.29
C ASP A 181 -21.43 5.84 -6.04
N ALA A 182 -22.62 6.06 -5.46
CA ALA A 182 -22.75 6.86 -4.25
C ALA A 182 -22.01 6.23 -3.06
N THR A 183 -22.16 4.93 -2.85
CA THR A 183 -21.56 4.20 -1.72
C THR A 183 -20.03 4.13 -1.86
N CYS A 184 -19.52 3.88 -3.07
CA CYS A 184 -18.06 3.87 -3.34
C CYS A 184 -17.47 5.27 -3.14
N ARG A 185 -18.14 6.31 -3.62
CA ARG A 185 -17.70 7.69 -3.45
C ARG A 185 -17.66 8.11 -1.98
N GLU A 186 -18.66 7.68 -1.18
CA GLU A 186 -18.66 7.89 0.28
C GLU A 186 -17.49 7.19 0.97
N ALA A 187 -17.15 6.00 0.51
CA ALA A 187 -16.01 5.24 1.02
C ALA A 187 -14.65 5.71 0.47
N GLY A 188 -14.63 6.69 -0.46
CA GLY A 188 -13.41 7.19 -1.11
C GLY A 188 -12.78 6.19 -2.08
N ILE A 189 -13.60 5.29 -2.66
CA ILE A 189 -13.17 4.21 -3.56
C ILE A 189 -13.42 4.64 -5.01
N ALA A 190 -12.39 4.57 -5.87
CA ALA A 190 -12.55 4.80 -7.31
C ALA A 190 -13.31 3.63 -7.94
N LEU A 191 -14.40 3.94 -8.69
CA LEU A 191 -15.22 2.94 -9.34
C LEU A 191 -14.73 2.68 -10.77
N SER A 192 -14.54 1.40 -11.13
CA SER A 192 -14.15 0.97 -12.48
C SER A 192 -15.15 -0.03 -13.02
N PRO A 193 -16.11 0.41 -13.84
CA PRO A 193 -17.05 -0.47 -14.49
C PRO A 193 -16.36 -1.40 -15.50
N LEU A 194 -16.79 -2.66 -15.57
CA LEU A 194 -16.33 -3.66 -16.51
C LEU A 194 -17.52 -4.37 -17.14
N ALA A 195 -17.34 -4.86 -18.39
CA ALA A 195 -18.34 -5.65 -19.08
C ALA A 195 -18.74 -6.89 -18.25
N ALA A 196 -20.02 -7.25 -18.26
CA ALA A 196 -20.55 -8.38 -17.49
C ALA A 196 -19.83 -9.71 -17.76
N ALA A 197 -19.28 -9.90 -18.97
CA ALA A 197 -18.48 -11.08 -19.32
C ALA A 197 -17.20 -11.23 -18.51
N SER A 198 -16.66 -10.15 -17.95
CA SER A 198 -15.48 -10.20 -17.07
C SER A 198 -15.76 -10.91 -15.73
N PHE A 199 -17.02 -11.07 -15.37
CA PHE A 199 -17.49 -11.67 -14.11
C PHE A 199 -18.09 -13.09 -14.34
N ASP A 200 -17.67 -13.79 -15.40
CA ASP A 200 -18.07 -15.17 -15.64
C ASP A 200 -17.36 -16.13 -14.67
N SER A 201 -18.11 -16.83 -13.82
CA SER A 201 -17.57 -17.74 -12.80
C SER A 201 -16.87 -18.97 -13.36
N ILE A 202 -17.26 -19.44 -14.55
CA ILE A 202 -16.63 -20.62 -15.21
C ILE A 202 -15.27 -20.20 -15.81
N ALA A 203 -15.23 -19.06 -16.48
CA ALA A 203 -13.97 -18.51 -16.98
C ALA A 203 -13.02 -18.14 -15.82
N ALA A 204 -13.56 -17.65 -14.70
CA ALA A 204 -12.85 -17.32 -13.49
C ALA A 204 -12.14 -18.53 -12.88
N GLU A 205 -12.82 -19.68 -12.78
CA GLU A 205 -12.23 -20.93 -12.30
C GLU A 205 -10.98 -21.33 -13.08
N ARG A 206 -11.08 -21.32 -14.41
CA ARG A 206 -9.93 -21.64 -15.29
C ARG A 206 -8.77 -20.68 -15.11
N ARG A 207 -9.09 -19.39 -14.97
CA ARG A 207 -8.08 -18.34 -14.78
C ARG A 207 -7.37 -18.48 -13.42
N LEU A 208 -8.11 -18.78 -12.36
CA LEU A 208 -7.54 -19.06 -11.04
C LEU A 208 -6.66 -20.31 -11.05
N CYS A 209 -7.13 -21.42 -11.64
CA CYS A 209 -6.33 -22.64 -11.77
C CYS A 209 -5.02 -22.37 -12.53
N SER A 210 -5.09 -21.62 -13.63
CA SER A 210 -3.90 -21.24 -14.40
C SER A 210 -2.95 -20.36 -13.63
N ALA A 211 -3.45 -19.31 -12.94
CA ALA A 211 -2.64 -18.35 -12.20
C ALA A 211 -1.90 -18.99 -11.02
N PHE A 212 -2.51 -20.00 -10.36
CA PHE A 212 -1.93 -20.68 -9.21
C PHE A 212 -1.31 -22.05 -9.53
N GLY A 213 -1.31 -22.47 -10.81
CA GLY A 213 -0.70 -23.72 -11.24
C GLY A 213 -1.36 -24.97 -10.64
N VAL A 214 -2.67 -24.93 -10.38
CA VAL A 214 -3.44 -26.05 -9.83
C VAL A 214 -4.38 -26.66 -10.89
N ALA A 215 -4.63 -27.97 -10.78
CA ALA A 215 -5.52 -28.66 -11.72
C ALA A 215 -7.00 -28.36 -11.44
N THR A 216 -7.37 -28.19 -10.17
CA THR A 216 -8.73 -27.90 -9.70
C THR A 216 -8.70 -26.89 -8.57
N LEU A 217 -9.83 -26.22 -8.30
CA LEU A 217 -9.96 -25.27 -7.19
C LEU A 217 -9.89 -25.92 -5.79
N ASP A 218 -10.13 -27.22 -5.67
CA ASP A 218 -10.09 -27.93 -4.39
C ASP A 218 -8.74 -27.72 -3.65
N GLY A 219 -7.67 -27.57 -4.41
CA GLY A 219 -6.33 -27.24 -3.86
C GLY A 219 -6.19 -25.83 -3.33
N LEU A 220 -7.14 -24.93 -3.60
CA LEU A 220 -7.15 -23.53 -3.14
C LEU A 220 -8.15 -23.28 -2.00
N GLY A 221 -9.20 -24.11 -1.88
CA GLY A 221 -10.26 -24.00 -0.89
C GLY A 221 -11.66 -24.02 -1.51
N GLU A 222 -12.69 -23.91 -0.66
CA GLU A 222 -14.09 -23.86 -1.10
C GLU A 222 -14.53 -22.41 -1.31
N PHE A 223 -14.93 -22.06 -2.52
CA PHE A 223 -15.40 -20.73 -2.90
C PHE A 223 -16.80 -20.79 -3.51
N GLY A 224 -17.64 -19.82 -3.16
CA GLY A 224 -18.93 -19.61 -3.83
C GLY A 224 -18.76 -19.09 -5.27
N ARG A 225 -19.73 -19.35 -6.14
CA ARG A 225 -19.68 -18.88 -7.54
C ARG A 225 -19.54 -17.37 -7.67
N ALA A 226 -20.13 -16.61 -6.75
CA ALA A 226 -20.03 -15.16 -6.70
C ALA A 226 -18.61 -14.70 -6.33
N GLU A 227 -17.97 -15.36 -5.35
CA GLU A 227 -16.58 -15.10 -4.96
C GLU A 227 -15.62 -15.41 -6.13
N LEU A 228 -15.83 -16.55 -6.83
CA LEU A 228 -15.03 -16.91 -8.00
C LEU A 228 -15.17 -15.88 -9.13
N ALA A 229 -16.39 -15.41 -9.41
CA ALA A 229 -16.62 -14.40 -10.42
C ALA A 229 -15.88 -13.09 -10.10
N ALA A 230 -15.91 -12.64 -8.84
CA ALA A 230 -15.19 -11.47 -8.40
C ALA A 230 -13.65 -11.66 -8.48
N ALA A 231 -13.13 -12.82 -8.02
CA ALA A 231 -11.72 -13.14 -8.07
C ALA A 231 -11.19 -13.24 -9.52
N GLY A 232 -11.97 -13.84 -10.42
CA GLY A 232 -11.64 -13.94 -11.84
C GLY A 232 -11.63 -12.60 -12.56
N ALA A 233 -12.53 -11.68 -12.18
CA ALA A 233 -12.53 -10.31 -12.71
C ALA A 233 -11.28 -9.54 -12.29
N LEU A 234 -10.84 -9.69 -11.02
CA LEU A 234 -9.58 -9.12 -10.55
C LEU A 234 -8.38 -9.61 -11.35
N LEU A 235 -8.23 -10.93 -11.51
CA LEU A 235 -7.11 -11.50 -12.28
C LEU A 235 -7.12 -11.02 -13.72
N GLY A 236 -8.30 -11.01 -14.39
CA GLY A 236 -8.41 -10.50 -15.76
C GLY A 236 -8.05 -9.01 -15.88
N TYR A 237 -8.42 -8.22 -14.89
CA TYR A 237 -8.05 -6.81 -14.84
C TYR A 237 -6.54 -6.61 -14.61
N LEU A 238 -5.92 -7.44 -13.77
CA LEU A 238 -4.48 -7.42 -13.57
C LEU A 238 -3.72 -7.86 -14.81
N GLU A 239 -4.16 -8.92 -15.52
CA GLU A 239 -3.60 -9.33 -16.81
C GLU A 239 -3.64 -8.19 -17.84
N LEU A 240 -4.76 -7.47 -17.91
CA LEU A 240 -4.92 -6.32 -18.81
C LEU A 240 -4.01 -5.16 -18.43
N THR A 241 -4.00 -4.77 -17.15
CA THR A 241 -3.29 -3.58 -16.68
C THR A 241 -1.79 -3.80 -16.58
N GLN A 242 -1.33 -5.02 -16.26
CA GLN A 242 0.08 -5.39 -16.17
C GLN A 242 0.61 -6.02 -17.47
N LYS A 243 -0.20 -6.00 -18.57
CA LYS A 243 0.21 -6.50 -19.89
C LYS A 243 0.72 -7.95 -19.88
N GLY A 244 -0.02 -8.82 -19.19
CA GLY A 244 0.30 -10.25 -19.07
C GLY A 244 1.33 -10.60 -17.98
N LEU A 245 1.93 -9.62 -17.34
CA LEU A 245 2.81 -9.85 -16.19
C LEU A 245 1.95 -9.88 -14.91
N LEU A 246 1.47 -11.06 -14.53
CA LEU A 246 0.73 -11.18 -13.27
C LEU A 246 1.66 -10.90 -12.08
N PRO A 247 1.22 -10.09 -11.10
CA PRO A 247 1.94 -9.94 -9.84
C PRO A 247 2.00 -11.30 -9.11
N ARG A 248 3.00 -11.48 -8.25
CA ARG A 248 2.95 -12.57 -7.30
C ARG A 248 1.75 -12.35 -6.37
N LEU A 249 0.85 -13.30 -6.31
CA LEU A 249 -0.30 -13.30 -5.40
C LEU A 249 -0.23 -14.52 -4.48
N ASP A 250 -0.65 -14.32 -3.24
CA ASP A 250 -0.90 -15.43 -2.33
C ASP A 250 -2.12 -16.22 -2.79
N ARG A 251 -2.23 -17.48 -2.37
CA ARG A 251 -3.44 -18.27 -2.60
C ARG A 251 -4.63 -17.52 -2.01
N PRO A 252 -5.76 -17.42 -2.75
CA PRO A 252 -6.92 -16.72 -2.26
C PRO A 252 -7.39 -17.35 -0.94
N ARG A 253 -7.60 -16.50 0.07
CA ARG A 253 -8.12 -16.92 1.37
C ARG A 253 -9.52 -16.40 1.54
N ARG A 254 -10.45 -17.31 1.80
CA ARG A 254 -11.83 -16.97 2.11
C ARG A 254 -11.95 -16.43 3.53
N LEU A 255 -12.58 -15.26 3.69
CA LEU A 255 -13.04 -14.77 4.96
C LEU A 255 -14.40 -15.40 5.27
N GLU A 256 -14.47 -16.11 6.41
CA GLU A 256 -15.72 -16.75 6.79
C GLU A 256 -16.79 -15.70 7.18
N PRO A 257 -18.05 -15.94 6.81
CA PRO A 257 -19.15 -15.09 7.26
C PRO A 257 -19.16 -14.95 8.78
N HIS A 258 -19.50 -13.76 9.26
CA HIS A 258 -19.58 -13.44 10.70
C HIS A 258 -18.28 -13.71 11.51
N SER A 259 -17.13 -13.84 10.85
CA SER A 259 -15.84 -13.97 11.54
C SER A 259 -15.30 -12.65 12.07
N VAL A 260 -15.85 -11.52 11.64
CA VAL A 260 -15.44 -10.17 12.02
C VAL A 260 -16.62 -9.32 12.51
N LEU A 261 -16.32 -8.40 13.42
CA LEU A 261 -17.26 -7.39 13.92
C LEU A 261 -17.69 -6.45 12.79
N LEU A 262 -18.97 -6.40 12.51
CA LEU A 262 -19.53 -5.47 11.55
C LEU A 262 -19.73 -4.09 12.19
N ILE A 263 -19.12 -3.07 11.58
CA ILE A 263 -19.20 -1.67 12.01
C ILE A 263 -19.67 -0.87 10.80
N ASP A 264 -20.81 -0.19 10.90
CA ASP A 264 -21.35 0.62 9.82
C ASP A 264 -20.51 1.89 9.54
N PRO A 265 -20.65 2.52 8.35
CA PRO A 265 -19.85 3.68 7.96
C PRO A 265 -19.98 4.87 8.91
N ALA A 266 -21.18 5.13 9.44
CA ALA A 266 -21.45 6.23 10.36
C ALA A 266 -20.75 5.98 11.70
N THR A 267 -20.86 4.77 12.23
CA THR A 267 -20.19 4.33 13.46
C THR A 267 -18.66 4.45 13.34
N ARG A 268 -18.07 4.05 12.21
CA ARG A 268 -16.61 4.21 11.97
C ARG A 268 -16.16 5.66 12.05
N ARG A 269 -16.94 6.57 11.47
CA ARG A 269 -16.67 8.02 11.52
C ARG A 269 -16.88 8.57 12.93
N ASN A 270 -18.01 8.25 13.56
CA ASN A 270 -18.37 8.76 14.88
C ASN A 270 -17.38 8.34 15.98
N LEU A 271 -16.81 7.14 15.86
CA LEU A 271 -15.80 6.62 16.77
C LEU A 271 -14.36 6.98 16.36
N GLU A 272 -14.18 7.70 15.25
CA GLU A 272 -12.88 8.16 14.77
C GLU A 272 -11.83 7.04 14.70
N LEU A 273 -12.19 5.89 14.10
CA LEU A 273 -11.36 4.69 14.16
C LEU A 273 -10.02 4.87 13.43
N HIS A 274 -10.04 5.37 12.18
CA HIS A 274 -8.85 5.51 11.33
C HIS A 274 -8.44 6.97 11.08
N ALA A 275 -9.40 7.88 11.14
CA ALA A 275 -9.19 9.31 10.95
C ALA A 275 -9.98 10.10 11.99
N GLY A 276 -9.41 11.17 12.50
CA GLY A 276 -10.11 12.11 13.36
C GLY A 276 -11.09 13.00 12.57
N LEU A 277 -11.95 13.72 13.25
CA LEU A 277 -12.94 14.64 12.64
C LEU A 277 -12.30 15.69 11.72
N GLY A 278 -11.04 16.06 11.97
CA GLY A 278 -10.26 16.96 11.12
C GLY A 278 -9.73 16.34 9.81
N GLY A 279 -10.05 15.07 9.50
CA GLY A 279 -9.69 14.39 8.25
C GLY A 279 -8.29 13.78 8.20
N GLY A 280 -7.50 13.87 9.29
CA GLY A 280 -6.16 13.27 9.39
C GLY A 280 -6.12 12.08 10.33
N ARG A 281 -4.97 11.40 10.40
CA ARG A 281 -4.74 10.29 11.36
C ARG A 281 -4.73 10.77 12.83
N ALA A 282 -4.28 12.00 13.09
CA ALA A 282 -4.22 12.56 14.42
C ALA A 282 -5.61 12.60 15.08
N GLY A 283 -5.70 12.23 16.37
CA GLY A 283 -6.96 12.14 17.10
C GLY A 283 -7.75 10.85 16.88
N SER A 284 -7.36 9.98 15.95
CA SER A 284 -8.03 8.69 15.73
C SER A 284 -7.62 7.63 16.75
N LEU A 285 -8.47 6.58 16.88
CA LEU A 285 -8.13 5.40 17.68
C LEU A 285 -6.84 4.75 17.16
N LEU A 286 -6.71 4.60 15.83
CA LEU A 286 -5.49 4.04 15.23
C LEU A 286 -4.23 4.81 15.65
N ALA A 287 -4.28 6.14 15.69
CA ALA A 287 -3.13 6.93 16.15
C ALA A 287 -2.83 6.74 17.64
N ALA A 288 -3.87 6.56 18.45
CA ALA A 288 -3.72 6.37 19.89
C ALA A 288 -3.12 5.00 20.25
N VAL A 289 -3.39 3.95 19.45
CA VAL A 289 -2.96 2.58 19.77
C VAL A 289 -1.70 2.12 19.03
N ASP A 290 -1.33 2.79 17.94
CA ASP A 290 -0.20 2.37 17.12
C ASP A 290 1.15 2.60 17.80
N ARG A 291 1.84 1.50 18.08
CA ARG A 291 3.22 1.45 18.58
C ARG A 291 4.10 0.57 17.69
N THR A 292 3.62 0.24 16.47
CA THR A 292 4.36 -0.59 15.53
C THR A 292 5.65 0.09 15.08
N VAL A 293 6.68 -0.71 14.81
CA VAL A 293 8.00 -0.23 14.39
C VAL A 293 8.31 -0.56 12.93
N THR A 294 7.47 -1.39 12.28
CA THR A 294 7.58 -1.73 10.86
C THR A 294 6.38 -1.23 10.05
N ASN A 295 6.56 -1.02 8.75
CA ASN A 295 5.46 -0.64 7.87
C ASN A 295 4.45 -1.79 7.70
N ALA A 296 4.92 -3.04 7.61
CA ALA A 296 4.07 -4.22 7.50
C ALA A 296 3.21 -4.41 8.77
N GLY A 297 3.80 -4.25 9.98
CA GLY A 297 3.06 -4.27 11.23
C GLY A 297 2.01 -3.16 11.32
N ALA A 298 2.32 -1.95 10.85
CA ALA A 298 1.36 -0.85 10.82
C ALA A 298 0.16 -1.13 9.88
N ARG A 299 0.41 -1.73 8.70
CA ARG A 299 -0.66 -2.18 7.79
C ARG A 299 -1.55 -3.21 8.47
N LEU A 300 -0.93 -4.24 9.07
CA LEU A 300 -1.67 -5.30 9.76
C LEU A 300 -2.50 -4.77 10.94
N LEU A 301 -1.97 -3.84 11.75
CA LEU A 301 -2.72 -3.21 12.83
C LEU A 301 -3.94 -2.44 12.31
N ALA A 302 -3.76 -1.66 11.24
CA ALA A 302 -4.85 -0.92 10.62
C ALA A 302 -5.93 -1.87 10.05
N GLU A 303 -5.55 -2.99 9.44
CA GLU A 303 -6.49 -4.02 8.96
C GLU A 303 -7.22 -4.72 10.10
N ARG A 304 -6.52 -5.09 11.18
CA ARG A 304 -7.14 -5.68 12.37
C ARG A 304 -8.13 -4.72 13.03
N LEU A 305 -7.84 -3.41 13.03
CA LEU A 305 -8.77 -2.39 13.53
C LEU A 305 -9.95 -2.19 12.57
N ALA A 306 -9.73 -2.31 11.26
CA ALA A 306 -10.81 -2.24 10.28
C ALA A 306 -11.78 -3.43 10.38
N ALA A 307 -11.28 -4.61 10.78
CA ALA A 307 -12.01 -5.86 10.86
C ALA A 307 -11.68 -6.62 12.17
N PRO A 308 -12.12 -6.13 13.35
CA PRO A 308 -11.93 -6.83 14.61
C PRO A 308 -12.60 -8.20 14.57
N LEU A 309 -12.06 -9.18 15.26
CA LEU A 309 -12.58 -10.56 15.26
C LEU A 309 -13.93 -10.66 15.99
N ALA A 310 -14.79 -11.59 15.53
CA ALA A 310 -16.08 -11.88 16.14
C ALA A 310 -16.19 -13.33 16.68
N ARG A 311 -15.05 -13.93 17.08
CA ARG A 311 -14.95 -15.24 17.70
C ARG A 311 -13.99 -15.20 18.89
N ALA A 312 -14.38 -15.77 20.02
CA ALA A 312 -13.62 -15.65 21.27
C ALA A 312 -12.24 -16.31 21.20
N GLN A 313 -12.12 -17.49 20.57
CA GLN A 313 -10.86 -18.24 20.57
C GLN A 313 -9.71 -17.50 19.85
N PRO A 314 -9.86 -17.01 18.62
CA PRO A 314 -8.79 -16.25 17.97
C PRO A 314 -8.45 -14.92 18.68
N ILE A 315 -9.42 -14.32 19.38
CA ILE A 315 -9.17 -13.13 20.20
C ILE A 315 -8.27 -13.48 21.39
N ARG A 316 -8.56 -14.60 22.09
CA ARG A 316 -7.76 -15.07 23.22
C ARG A 316 -6.34 -15.39 22.80
N GLU A 317 -6.14 -16.04 21.67
CA GLU A 317 -4.81 -16.34 21.11
C GLU A 317 -3.98 -15.06 20.92
N ARG A 318 -4.58 -13.99 20.39
CA ARG A 318 -3.90 -12.69 20.29
C ARG A 318 -3.60 -12.07 21.65
N LEU A 319 -4.54 -12.18 22.62
CA LEU A 319 -4.33 -11.70 23.99
C LEU A 319 -3.20 -12.47 24.69
N ASP A 320 -3.08 -13.78 24.46
CA ASP A 320 -2.00 -14.62 25.01
C ASP A 320 -0.63 -14.17 24.48
N GLN A 321 -0.54 -13.84 23.19
CA GLN A 321 0.68 -13.28 22.58
C GLN A 321 1.08 -11.96 23.26
N VAL A 322 0.13 -11.06 23.46
CA VAL A 322 0.36 -9.77 24.12
C VAL A 322 0.79 -9.97 25.56
N GLU A 323 0.11 -10.84 26.31
CA GLU A 323 0.42 -11.11 27.72
C GLU A 323 1.82 -11.69 27.91
N SER A 324 2.23 -12.63 27.05
CA SER A 324 3.56 -13.23 27.11
C SER A 324 4.68 -12.20 26.94
N LEU A 325 4.47 -11.22 26.07
CA LEU A 325 5.43 -10.12 25.85
C LEU A 325 5.42 -9.08 26.98
N ILE A 326 4.29 -8.87 27.65
CA ILE A 326 4.21 -8.04 28.87
C ILE A 326 4.96 -8.72 30.03
N ALA A 327 4.81 -10.05 30.17
CA ALA A 327 5.48 -10.82 31.21
C ALA A 327 7.01 -10.88 31.01
N THR A 328 7.51 -10.64 29.80
CA THR A 328 8.94 -10.67 29.46
C THR A 328 9.41 -9.36 28.78
N PRO A 329 9.51 -8.24 29.52
CA PRO A 329 9.80 -6.92 28.93
C PRO A 329 11.12 -6.85 28.16
N GLN A 330 12.16 -7.55 28.62
CA GLN A 330 13.47 -7.59 27.94
C GLN A 330 13.33 -8.24 26.56
N ARG A 331 12.60 -9.37 26.46
CA ARG A 331 12.31 -10.04 25.18
C ARG A 331 11.52 -9.13 24.25
N CYS A 332 10.52 -8.43 24.74
CA CYS A 332 9.73 -7.48 23.95
C CYS A 332 10.62 -6.35 23.41
N GLU A 333 11.53 -5.80 24.18
CA GLU A 333 12.44 -4.78 23.73
C GLU A 333 13.45 -5.28 22.68
N GLU A 334 14.02 -6.47 22.88
CA GLU A 334 14.90 -7.14 21.91
C GLU A 334 14.18 -7.41 20.60
N LEU A 335 12.97 -7.95 20.66
CA LEU A 335 12.08 -8.17 19.51
C LEU A 335 11.88 -6.87 18.73
N ARG A 336 11.50 -5.80 19.41
CA ARG A 336 11.29 -4.47 18.79
C ARG A 336 12.56 -3.87 18.20
N ARG A 337 13.72 -4.12 18.80
CA ARG A 337 15.02 -3.67 18.30
C ARG A 337 15.37 -4.34 16.97
N GLU A 338 15.18 -5.65 16.87
CA GLU A 338 15.42 -6.39 15.63
C GLU A 338 14.40 -6.01 14.55
N LEU A 339 13.12 -5.85 14.89
CA LEU A 339 12.08 -5.41 13.96
C LEU A 339 12.34 -4.03 13.37
N ARG A 340 12.92 -3.07 14.12
CA ARG A 340 13.30 -1.74 13.58
C ARG A 340 14.30 -1.81 12.44
N ARG A 341 15.08 -2.89 12.35
CA ARG A 341 16.04 -3.12 11.27
C ARG A 341 15.42 -3.82 10.08
N CYS A 342 14.20 -4.36 10.25
CA CYS A 342 13.53 -5.14 9.24
C CYS A 342 12.91 -4.22 8.17
N PRO A 343 13.34 -4.31 6.90
CA PRO A 343 12.73 -3.57 5.81
C PRO A 343 11.36 -4.14 5.45
N ASP A 344 10.65 -3.46 4.54
CA ASP A 344 9.36 -3.91 4.03
C ASP A 344 9.54 -5.07 3.03
N LEU A 345 9.61 -6.27 3.59
CA LEU A 345 9.89 -7.52 2.88
C LEU A 345 8.81 -7.87 1.85
N GLU A 346 7.52 -7.65 2.20
CA GLU A 346 6.40 -7.93 1.29
C GLU A 346 6.48 -7.06 0.03
N ARG A 347 6.64 -5.76 0.20
CA ARG A 347 6.69 -4.81 -0.92
C ARG A 347 7.95 -4.97 -1.76
N ALA A 348 9.09 -5.30 -1.15
CA ALA A 348 10.31 -5.62 -1.88
C ALA A 348 10.11 -6.85 -2.77
N LEU A 349 9.54 -7.92 -2.23
CA LEU A 349 9.20 -9.14 -2.99
C LEU A 349 8.21 -8.84 -4.13
N GLY A 350 7.17 -8.05 -3.87
CA GLY A 350 6.18 -7.63 -4.88
C GLY A 350 6.83 -6.88 -6.06
N ARG A 351 7.74 -5.93 -5.77
CA ARG A 351 8.47 -5.20 -6.83
C ARG A 351 9.40 -6.12 -7.63
N LEU A 352 10.12 -7.02 -6.97
CA LEU A 352 10.98 -8.01 -7.64
C LEU A 352 10.16 -8.94 -8.55
N ALA A 353 9.00 -9.39 -8.10
CA ALA A 353 8.12 -10.26 -8.88
C ALA A 353 7.63 -9.57 -10.17
N LEU A 354 7.27 -8.30 -10.09
CA LEU A 354 6.84 -7.49 -11.23
C LEU A 354 7.99 -6.99 -12.13
N GLY A 355 9.25 -7.36 -11.85
CA GLY A 355 10.40 -6.87 -12.61
C GLY A 355 10.66 -5.36 -12.45
N ARG A 356 10.16 -4.76 -11.37
CA ARG A 356 10.31 -3.32 -11.02
C ARG A 356 11.24 -3.11 -9.83
N GLY A 357 11.63 -4.19 -9.16
CA GLY A 357 12.58 -4.15 -8.06
C GLY A 357 14.00 -3.90 -8.53
N GLY A 358 14.82 -3.35 -7.64
CA GLY A 358 16.23 -3.09 -7.84
C GLY A 358 17.13 -3.83 -6.85
N PRO A 359 18.45 -3.57 -6.88
CA PRO A 359 19.41 -4.19 -5.96
C PRO A 359 19.10 -3.94 -4.47
N ARG A 360 18.48 -2.80 -4.13
CA ARG A 360 18.03 -2.50 -2.77
C ARG A 360 16.94 -3.46 -2.31
N ASP A 361 16.06 -3.91 -3.21
CA ASP A 361 15.00 -4.86 -2.86
C ASP A 361 15.57 -6.25 -2.57
N LEU A 362 16.58 -6.70 -3.35
CA LEU A 362 17.31 -7.93 -3.04
C LEU A 362 18.00 -7.84 -1.67
N ARG A 363 18.62 -6.70 -1.36
CA ARG A 363 19.25 -6.47 -0.06
C ARG A 363 18.21 -6.43 1.07
N ALA A 364 17.05 -5.84 0.82
CA ALA A 364 15.92 -5.83 1.75
C ALA A 364 15.45 -7.26 2.07
N VAL A 365 15.33 -8.12 1.06
CA VAL A 365 15.00 -9.55 1.26
C VAL A 365 16.06 -10.23 2.14
N ALA A 366 17.35 -10.07 1.85
CA ALA A 366 18.42 -10.66 2.66
C ALA A 366 18.38 -10.20 4.11
N THR A 367 18.20 -8.89 4.34
CA THR A 367 18.16 -8.30 5.68
C THR A 367 16.92 -8.74 6.45
N GLY A 368 15.75 -8.77 5.80
CA GLY A 368 14.49 -9.19 6.43
C GLY A 368 14.49 -10.68 6.81
N LEU A 369 15.02 -11.55 5.96
CA LEU A 369 15.14 -12.98 6.26
C LEU A 369 16.15 -13.26 7.37
N ALA A 370 17.27 -12.53 7.41
CA ALA A 370 18.23 -12.64 8.53
C ALA A 370 17.60 -12.21 9.86
N ALA A 371 16.81 -11.13 9.86
CA ALA A 371 16.05 -10.69 11.04
C ALA A 371 15.00 -11.74 11.44
N ALA A 372 14.28 -12.34 10.49
CA ALA A 372 13.31 -13.41 10.77
C ALA A 372 13.94 -14.61 11.45
N GLN A 373 15.13 -15.01 11.02
CA GLN A 373 15.88 -16.10 11.64
C GLN A 373 16.31 -15.77 13.08
N ALA A 374 16.81 -14.56 13.33
CA ALA A 374 17.17 -14.10 14.68
C ALA A 374 15.94 -14.09 15.60
N LEU A 375 14.81 -13.58 15.10
CA LEU A 375 13.57 -13.50 15.85
C LEU A 375 12.96 -14.89 16.12
N ARG A 376 13.08 -15.83 15.19
CA ARG A 376 12.68 -17.24 15.43
C ARG A 376 13.36 -17.81 16.66
N GLY A 377 14.68 -17.59 16.81
CA GLY A 377 15.42 -18.02 18.00
C GLY A 377 14.97 -17.33 19.28
N LEU A 378 14.58 -16.05 19.21
CA LEU A 378 14.15 -15.26 20.36
C LEU A 378 12.78 -15.67 20.92
N VAL A 379 11.83 -16.04 20.02
CA VAL A 379 10.42 -16.27 20.40
C VAL A 379 9.99 -17.74 20.34
N GLY A 380 10.83 -18.66 19.81
CA GLY A 380 10.47 -20.05 19.56
C GLY A 380 10.12 -20.86 20.80
N ASP A 381 10.70 -20.53 21.95
CA ASP A 381 10.46 -21.22 23.23
C ASP A 381 9.19 -20.75 23.95
N GLU A 382 8.59 -19.65 23.51
CA GLU A 382 7.40 -19.07 24.13
C GLU A 382 6.13 -19.74 23.59
N PRO A 383 5.34 -20.46 24.41
CA PRO A 383 4.18 -21.21 23.94
C PRO A 383 3.16 -20.37 23.15
N ALA A 384 2.89 -19.15 23.60
CA ALA A 384 1.94 -18.25 22.94
C ALA A 384 2.45 -17.70 21.59
N LEU A 385 3.76 -17.61 21.40
CA LEU A 385 4.40 -17.10 20.18
C LEU A 385 4.86 -18.23 19.25
N ARG A 386 4.89 -19.47 19.70
CA ARG A 386 5.33 -20.64 18.91
C ARG A 386 4.64 -20.76 17.56
N PRO A 387 3.30 -20.61 17.43
CA PRO A 387 2.63 -20.71 16.13
C PRO A 387 3.10 -19.65 15.13
N VAL A 388 3.54 -18.49 15.61
CA VAL A 388 4.13 -17.45 14.78
C VAL A 388 5.59 -17.79 14.44
N ALA A 389 6.36 -18.26 15.42
CA ALA A 389 7.75 -18.67 15.25
C ALA A 389 7.91 -19.81 14.23
N GLU A 390 6.97 -20.76 14.19
CA GLU A 390 6.97 -21.87 13.22
C GLU A 390 6.80 -21.40 11.76
N ARG A 391 6.14 -20.25 11.54
CA ARG A 391 6.00 -19.62 10.23
C ARG A 391 7.23 -18.81 9.80
N LEU A 392 8.17 -18.56 10.71
CA LEU A 392 9.48 -17.98 10.38
C LEU A 392 10.37 -19.09 9.79
N VAL A 393 10.24 -19.32 8.48
CA VAL A 393 10.92 -20.39 7.75
C VAL A 393 12.39 -20.02 7.50
N PRO A 394 13.36 -20.86 7.89
CA PRO A 394 14.76 -20.60 7.58
C PRO A 394 15.05 -20.77 6.08
N VAL A 395 15.60 -19.74 5.45
CA VAL A 395 16.01 -19.74 4.01
C VAL A 395 17.52 -19.44 3.94
N HIS A 396 18.34 -20.25 4.66
CA HIS A 396 19.76 -19.98 4.85
C HIS A 396 20.55 -19.83 3.54
N GLY A 397 20.36 -20.74 2.59
CA GLY A 397 21.10 -20.71 1.32
C GLY A 397 20.86 -19.43 0.50
N LEU A 398 19.62 -18.89 0.54
CA LEU A 398 19.29 -17.65 -0.14
C LEU A 398 19.91 -16.44 0.58
N VAL A 399 19.81 -16.38 1.92
CA VAL A 399 20.38 -15.29 2.72
C VAL A 399 21.90 -15.19 2.47
N ASP A 400 22.61 -16.32 2.56
CA ASP A 400 24.05 -16.37 2.34
C ASP A 400 24.41 -15.94 0.92
N SER A 401 23.69 -16.43 -0.10
CA SER A 401 23.90 -16.06 -1.49
C SER A 401 23.73 -14.56 -1.73
N LEU A 402 22.66 -13.97 -1.20
CA LEU A 402 22.39 -12.53 -1.35
C LEU A 402 23.43 -11.68 -0.60
N GLN A 403 23.81 -12.05 0.63
CA GLN A 403 24.78 -11.30 1.44
C GLN A 403 26.19 -11.36 0.85
N GLN A 404 26.60 -12.48 0.25
CA GLN A 404 27.88 -12.63 -0.41
C GLN A 404 27.94 -11.94 -1.77
N SER A 405 26.79 -11.76 -2.43
CA SER A 405 26.71 -11.20 -3.76
C SER A 405 26.53 -9.69 -3.79
N LEU A 406 25.89 -9.10 -2.77
CA LEU A 406 25.47 -7.69 -2.78
C LEU A 406 26.30 -6.82 -1.86
N GLU A 407 26.61 -5.61 -2.31
CA GLU A 407 27.16 -4.55 -1.47
C GLU A 407 26.19 -4.20 -0.31
N GLU A 408 26.71 -3.57 0.75
CA GLU A 408 25.90 -3.18 1.91
C GLU A 408 24.89 -2.10 1.56
N GLU A 409 25.28 -1.13 0.75
CA GLU A 409 24.46 -0.02 0.29
C GLU A 409 24.38 -0.01 -1.25
N PRO A 410 23.60 -0.90 -1.86
CA PRO A 410 23.49 -0.96 -3.31
C PRO A 410 22.73 0.23 -3.88
N PRO A 411 22.94 0.61 -5.16
CA PRO A 411 22.17 1.66 -5.83
C PRO A 411 20.69 1.28 -5.95
N LEU A 412 19.85 2.28 -6.20
CA LEU A 412 18.41 2.07 -6.37
C LEU A 412 18.12 1.24 -7.63
N LEU A 413 18.76 1.58 -8.75
CA LEU A 413 18.51 0.99 -10.05
C LEU A 413 19.66 0.06 -10.47
N ALA A 414 19.35 -1.13 -10.95
CA ALA A 414 20.34 -2.09 -11.41
C ALA A 414 21.20 -1.55 -12.58
N ARG A 415 20.62 -0.71 -13.44
CA ARG A 415 21.33 -0.07 -14.57
C ARG A 415 22.45 0.90 -14.15
N ASP A 416 22.47 1.31 -12.88
CA ASP A 416 23.53 2.19 -12.37
C ASP A 416 24.82 1.40 -12.07
N GLY A 417 24.72 0.07 -11.97
CA GLY A 417 25.84 -0.84 -11.67
C GLY A 417 26.42 -0.65 -10.26
N GLY A 418 27.46 -1.40 -9.94
CA GLY A 418 28.21 -1.25 -8.68
C GLY A 418 27.54 -1.87 -7.45
N PHE A 419 26.57 -2.75 -7.63
CA PHE A 419 25.84 -3.41 -6.54
C PHE A 419 26.37 -4.81 -6.20
N VAL A 420 27.14 -5.42 -7.09
CA VAL A 420 27.75 -6.73 -6.85
C VAL A 420 29.03 -6.58 -6.05
N ARG A 421 29.14 -7.34 -4.96
CA ARG A 421 30.31 -7.34 -4.08
C ARG A 421 31.57 -7.84 -4.78
N ALA A 422 32.70 -7.20 -4.49
CA ALA A 422 34.01 -7.67 -4.98
C ALA A 422 34.29 -9.10 -4.50
N GLY A 423 34.89 -9.92 -5.38
CA GLY A 423 35.14 -11.34 -5.11
C GLY A 423 34.01 -12.29 -5.47
N ARG A 424 32.80 -11.79 -5.83
CA ARG A 424 31.67 -12.63 -6.27
C ARG A 424 31.87 -13.21 -7.68
N SER A 425 32.46 -12.44 -8.59
CA SER A 425 32.76 -12.84 -9.96
C SER A 425 34.15 -12.34 -10.36
N PRO A 426 35.12 -13.25 -10.56
CA PRO A 426 36.46 -12.87 -11.01
C PRO A 426 36.45 -12.07 -12.32
N GLU A 427 35.60 -12.45 -13.28
CA GLU A 427 35.46 -11.74 -14.55
C GLU A 427 34.97 -10.28 -14.35
N LEU A 428 33.99 -10.07 -13.46
CA LEU A 428 33.51 -8.72 -13.13
C LEU A 428 34.63 -7.90 -12.49
N ASP A 429 35.38 -8.49 -11.58
CA ASP A 429 36.47 -7.80 -10.90
C ASP A 429 37.60 -7.39 -11.88
N GLU A 430 37.93 -8.26 -12.85
CA GLU A 430 38.87 -7.93 -13.92
C GLU A 430 38.36 -6.76 -14.79
N LEU A 431 37.08 -6.78 -15.17
CA LEU A 431 36.49 -5.70 -15.96
C LEU A 431 36.47 -4.36 -15.20
N ARG A 432 36.16 -4.39 -13.91
CA ARG A 432 36.22 -3.21 -13.02
C ARG A 432 37.66 -2.69 -12.89
N GLN A 433 38.60 -3.58 -12.73
CA GLN A 433 40.02 -3.22 -12.66
C GLN A 433 40.49 -2.56 -13.97
N LEU A 434 40.14 -3.12 -15.13
CA LEU A 434 40.45 -2.53 -16.43
C LEU A 434 39.85 -1.12 -16.59
N ARG A 435 38.59 -0.92 -16.16
CA ARG A 435 37.93 0.39 -16.15
C ARG A 435 38.67 1.39 -15.25
N ASP A 436 39.06 1.00 -14.06
CA ASP A 436 39.68 1.89 -13.07
C ASP A 436 41.16 2.15 -13.38
N GLN A 437 41.89 1.17 -13.90
CA GLN A 437 43.22 1.37 -14.44
C GLN A 437 43.20 2.29 -15.67
N GLY A 438 42.20 2.13 -16.55
CA GLY A 438 41.96 3.02 -17.68
C GLY A 438 41.81 4.49 -17.25
N ARG A 439 41.07 4.76 -16.18
CA ARG A 439 40.97 6.12 -15.62
C ARG A 439 42.30 6.65 -15.10
N ARG A 440 43.11 5.81 -14.46
CA ARG A 440 44.47 6.17 -14.03
C ARG A 440 45.40 6.45 -15.23
N HIS A 441 45.30 5.65 -16.30
CA HIS A 441 46.01 5.91 -17.53
C HIS A 441 45.62 7.22 -18.21
N ILE A 442 44.33 7.58 -18.20
CA ILE A 442 43.85 8.89 -18.68
C ILE A 442 44.43 10.03 -17.86
N ALA A 443 44.49 9.93 -16.54
CA ALA A 443 45.12 10.94 -15.68
C ALA A 443 46.62 11.06 -15.94
N ALA A 444 47.32 9.93 -16.13
CA ALA A 444 48.75 9.91 -16.51
C ALA A 444 48.96 10.49 -17.91
N LEU A 445 48.05 10.26 -18.85
CA LEU A 445 48.04 10.80 -20.20
C LEU A 445 47.83 12.32 -20.18
N GLU A 446 46.92 12.82 -19.34
CA GLU A 446 46.73 14.26 -19.13
C GLU A 446 48.02 14.94 -18.65
N GLU A 447 48.66 14.36 -17.65
CA GLU A 447 49.93 14.88 -17.12
C GLU A 447 51.06 14.85 -18.15
N ARG A 448 51.13 13.78 -18.97
CA ARG A 448 52.11 13.69 -20.07
C ARG A 448 51.81 14.76 -21.13
N TYR A 449 50.57 14.93 -21.56
CA TYR A 449 50.20 15.95 -22.54
C TYR A 449 50.43 17.38 -22.03
N ARG A 450 50.28 17.65 -20.75
CA ARG A 450 50.66 18.94 -20.15
C ARG A 450 52.14 19.21 -20.27
N ARG A 451 52.98 18.21 -20.04
CA ARG A 451 54.42 18.32 -20.18
C ARG A 451 54.88 18.48 -21.62
N GLU A 452 54.35 17.67 -22.52
CA GLU A 452 54.70 17.68 -23.95
C GLU A 452 54.27 18.97 -24.64
N THR A 453 53.11 19.49 -24.32
CA THR A 453 52.56 20.73 -24.93
C THR A 453 53.03 22.01 -24.20
N GLY A 454 53.50 21.90 -22.98
CA GLY A 454 53.79 23.05 -22.11
C GLY A 454 52.55 23.85 -21.75
N ILE A 455 51.35 23.26 -21.85
CA ILE A 455 50.06 23.89 -21.57
C ILE A 455 49.57 23.40 -20.19
N GLY A 456 49.85 24.13 -19.13
CA GLY A 456 49.44 23.76 -17.76
C GLY A 456 47.94 23.74 -17.52
N SER A 457 47.16 24.45 -18.33
CA SER A 457 45.68 24.49 -18.25
C SER A 457 44.98 23.36 -19.04
N LEU A 458 45.71 22.52 -19.76
CA LEU A 458 45.16 21.39 -20.50
C LEU A 458 44.50 20.42 -19.54
N LYS A 459 43.28 19.99 -19.87
CA LYS A 459 42.49 19.00 -19.12
C LYS A 459 41.89 17.96 -20.05
N VAL A 460 41.94 16.69 -19.64
CA VAL A 460 41.18 15.63 -20.28
C VAL A 460 39.84 15.54 -19.58
N ARG A 461 38.75 15.72 -20.33
CA ARG A 461 37.38 15.69 -19.83
C ARG A 461 36.57 14.65 -20.59
N HIS A 462 35.45 14.26 -20.03
CA HIS A 462 34.50 13.33 -20.63
C HIS A 462 33.10 13.99 -20.73
N ASN A 463 32.40 13.76 -21.84
CA ASN A 463 30.96 13.98 -21.95
C ASN A 463 30.33 12.88 -22.84
N ASN A 464 28.98 12.75 -22.74
CA ASN A 464 28.24 11.69 -23.45
C ASN A 464 28.18 11.86 -24.99
N ILE A 465 28.62 12.99 -25.54
CA ILE A 465 28.58 13.25 -26.99
C ILE A 465 29.92 13.00 -27.65
N LEU A 466 31.00 13.43 -27.01
CA LEU A 466 32.36 13.38 -27.57
C LEU A 466 33.24 12.29 -26.93
N GLY A 467 32.78 11.65 -25.86
CA GLY A 467 33.59 10.79 -25.05
C GLY A 467 34.70 11.55 -24.29
N TYR A 468 35.87 10.98 -24.21
CA TYR A 468 37.05 11.68 -23.66
C TYR A 468 37.62 12.64 -24.67
N PHE A 469 37.90 13.87 -24.26
CA PHE A 469 38.47 14.91 -25.07
C PHE A 469 39.46 15.77 -24.27
N ILE A 470 40.42 16.33 -24.98
CA ILE A 470 41.45 17.24 -24.45
C ILE A 470 40.91 18.66 -24.63
N GLU A 471 40.69 19.39 -23.53
CA GLU A 471 40.24 20.76 -23.57
C GLU A 471 41.42 21.73 -23.36
N VAL A 472 41.59 22.65 -24.29
CA VAL A 472 42.64 23.69 -24.29
C VAL A 472 41.97 25.02 -24.49
N THR A 473 42.39 26.07 -23.74
CA THR A 473 41.87 27.42 -23.92
C THR A 473 42.21 27.98 -25.31
N SER A 474 41.33 28.78 -25.92
CA SER A 474 41.51 29.33 -27.26
C SER A 474 42.82 30.13 -27.39
N ALA A 475 43.29 30.75 -26.31
CA ALA A 475 44.55 31.51 -26.29
C ALA A 475 45.81 30.61 -26.47
N GLN A 476 45.69 29.31 -26.18
CA GLN A 476 46.80 28.35 -26.23
C GLN A 476 46.62 27.31 -27.34
N ALA A 477 45.57 27.41 -28.17
CA ALA A 477 45.26 26.49 -29.25
C ALA A 477 46.40 26.38 -30.31
N GLY A 478 47.14 27.45 -30.56
CA GLY A 478 48.26 27.48 -31.48
C GLY A 478 49.52 26.74 -31.00
N ARG A 479 49.56 26.30 -29.75
CA ARG A 479 50.65 25.50 -29.14
C ARG A 479 50.42 24.01 -29.17
N VAL A 480 49.23 23.58 -29.66
CA VAL A 480 48.84 22.19 -29.72
C VAL A 480 49.59 21.49 -30.89
N PRO A 481 50.29 20.34 -30.64
CA PRO A 481 51.03 19.65 -31.69
C PRO A 481 50.14 19.07 -32.80
N ALA A 482 50.69 18.78 -33.97
CA ALA A 482 49.95 18.24 -35.12
C ALA A 482 49.30 16.88 -34.92
N GLY A 483 49.73 16.11 -33.91
CA GLY A 483 49.06 14.84 -33.51
C GLY A 483 47.75 14.95 -32.79
N PHE A 484 47.30 16.19 -32.43
CA PHE A 484 46.03 16.46 -31.78
C PHE A 484 44.97 16.85 -32.82
N VAL A 485 44.00 16.00 -33.02
CA VAL A 485 42.90 16.24 -33.97
C VAL A 485 41.79 17.07 -33.30
N GLN A 486 41.50 18.25 -33.84
CA GLN A 486 40.45 19.11 -33.34
C GLN A 486 39.08 18.48 -33.62
N ARG A 487 38.28 18.31 -32.59
CA ARG A 487 36.89 17.77 -32.64
C ARG A 487 35.83 18.87 -32.62
N GLN A 488 36.05 19.90 -31.83
CA GLN A 488 35.06 20.97 -31.64
C GLN A 488 35.75 22.28 -31.23
N GLY A 489 35.37 23.39 -31.86
CA GLY A 489 35.70 24.72 -31.41
C GLY A 489 34.52 25.33 -30.61
N MET A 490 34.81 26.02 -29.51
CA MET A 490 33.85 26.70 -28.66
C MET A 490 34.32 28.13 -28.36
N VAL A 491 33.42 28.98 -27.89
CA VAL A 491 33.80 30.30 -27.39
C VAL A 491 34.66 30.12 -26.14
N GLY A 492 35.96 30.47 -26.24
CA GLY A 492 36.93 30.37 -25.13
C GLY A 492 37.72 29.07 -24.98
N ALA A 493 37.38 27.98 -25.69
CA ALA A 493 38.11 26.72 -25.65
C ALA A 493 38.04 25.91 -26.96
N SER A 494 39.03 25.06 -27.22
CA SER A 494 39.02 24.10 -28.30
C SER A 494 39.20 22.69 -27.74
N ARG A 495 38.51 21.70 -28.34
CA ARG A 495 38.51 20.30 -27.94
C ARG A 495 39.21 19.46 -28.97
N TYR A 496 40.14 18.64 -28.50
CA TYR A 496 40.99 17.77 -29.32
C TYR A 496 40.85 16.31 -28.88
N SER A 497 41.26 15.41 -29.77
CA SER A 497 41.45 14.00 -29.46
C SER A 497 42.81 13.54 -30.05
N THR A 498 43.37 12.47 -29.51
CA THR A 498 44.52 11.78 -30.06
C THR A 498 44.19 10.32 -30.34
N ALA A 499 44.95 9.63 -31.18
CA ALA A 499 44.73 8.21 -31.47
C ALA A 499 44.83 7.36 -30.18
N GLU A 500 45.79 7.66 -29.32
CA GLU A 500 46.00 6.99 -28.04
C GLU A 500 44.86 7.19 -27.06
N LEU A 501 44.35 8.42 -26.96
CA LEU A 501 43.19 8.72 -26.12
C LEU A 501 41.92 8.00 -26.62
N ALA A 502 41.72 7.93 -27.96
CA ALA A 502 40.59 7.24 -28.55
C ALA A 502 40.65 5.71 -28.35
N GLU A 503 41.85 5.13 -28.45
CA GLU A 503 42.07 3.69 -28.19
C GLU A 503 41.79 3.36 -26.71
N LEU A 504 42.31 4.15 -25.81
CA LEU A 504 42.10 3.99 -24.36
C LEU A 504 40.63 4.16 -23.98
N GLU A 505 39.95 5.16 -24.56
CA GLU A 505 38.54 5.37 -24.43
C GLU A 505 37.72 4.13 -24.84
N THR A 506 38.02 3.57 -26.01
CA THR A 506 37.32 2.36 -26.50
C THR A 506 37.48 1.19 -25.55
N LYS A 507 38.69 0.98 -25.00
CA LYS A 507 38.96 -0.09 -24.01
C LYS A 507 38.17 0.14 -22.71
N ILE A 508 38.12 1.38 -22.19
CA ILE A 508 37.43 1.71 -20.97
C ILE A 508 35.88 1.57 -21.17
N ALA A 509 35.35 2.08 -22.27
CA ALA A 509 33.95 2.02 -22.58
C ALA A 509 33.47 0.56 -22.73
N SER A 510 34.21 -0.26 -23.50
CA SER A 510 33.85 -1.67 -23.66
C SER A 510 33.93 -2.46 -22.35
N ALA A 511 34.89 -2.18 -21.48
CA ALA A 511 34.99 -2.81 -20.17
C ALA A 511 33.85 -2.39 -19.24
N ALA A 512 33.44 -1.12 -19.28
CA ALA A 512 32.33 -0.62 -18.49
C ALA A 512 30.98 -1.21 -18.94
N GLU A 513 30.73 -1.28 -20.25
CA GLU A 513 29.52 -1.90 -20.82
C GLU A 513 29.44 -3.39 -20.49
N ARG A 514 30.54 -4.13 -20.65
CA ARG A 514 30.57 -5.55 -20.30
C ARG A 514 30.40 -5.79 -18.81
N ALA A 515 31.02 -4.96 -17.95
CA ALA A 515 30.85 -5.05 -16.51
C ALA A 515 29.37 -4.83 -16.11
N LEU A 516 28.71 -3.83 -16.69
CA LEU A 516 27.29 -3.59 -16.43
C LEU A 516 26.41 -4.74 -16.93
N ALA A 517 26.67 -5.27 -18.14
CA ALA A 517 25.92 -6.41 -18.68
C ALA A 517 26.02 -7.63 -17.75
N LEU A 518 27.23 -7.94 -17.26
CA LEU A 518 27.44 -9.05 -16.32
C LEU A 518 26.77 -8.80 -14.96
N GLU A 519 26.78 -7.56 -14.46
CA GLU A 519 26.05 -7.21 -13.24
C GLU A 519 24.54 -7.39 -13.41
N LEU A 520 23.98 -7.03 -14.57
CA LEU A 520 22.55 -7.23 -14.86
C LEU A 520 22.18 -8.71 -14.97
N GLU A 521 23.05 -9.55 -15.53
CA GLU A 521 22.87 -11.02 -15.56
C GLU A 521 22.85 -11.60 -14.13
N LEU A 522 23.80 -11.18 -13.29
CA LEU A 522 23.85 -11.59 -11.87
C LEU A 522 22.63 -11.10 -11.10
N PHE A 523 22.13 -9.88 -11.40
CA PHE A 523 20.87 -9.39 -10.80
C PHE A 523 19.70 -10.30 -11.14
N GLU A 524 19.55 -10.69 -12.40
CA GLU A 524 18.45 -11.58 -12.83
C GLU A 524 18.59 -13.00 -12.27
N GLU A 525 19.82 -13.49 -12.05
CA GLU A 525 20.06 -14.75 -11.34
C GLU A 525 19.57 -14.66 -9.89
N LEU A 526 19.99 -13.64 -9.16
CA LEU A 526 19.59 -13.43 -7.77
C LEU A 526 18.07 -13.21 -7.64
N ARG A 527 17.48 -12.45 -8.57
CA ARG A 527 16.03 -12.26 -8.62
C ARG A 527 15.27 -13.58 -8.79
N ARG A 528 15.75 -14.47 -9.68
CA ARG A 528 15.16 -15.81 -9.87
C ARG A 528 15.24 -16.66 -8.61
N LEU A 529 16.36 -16.63 -7.87
CA LEU A 529 16.50 -17.32 -6.59
C LEU A 529 15.48 -16.80 -5.56
N VAL A 530 15.33 -15.49 -5.42
CA VAL A 530 14.31 -14.88 -4.53
C VAL A 530 12.89 -15.32 -4.90
N LEU A 531 12.57 -15.34 -6.20
CA LEU A 531 11.23 -15.73 -6.65
C LEU A 531 10.94 -17.22 -6.46
N ALA A 532 11.95 -18.08 -6.52
CA ALA A 532 11.80 -19.51 -6.22
C ALA A 532 11.34 -19.74 -4.77
N ASP A 533 11.85 -18.96 -3.82
CA ASP A 533 11.51 -19.06 -2.39
C ASP A 533 10.40 -18.06 -1.96
N SER A 534 9.65 -17.51 -2.92
CA SER A 534 8.69 -16.42 -2.69
C SER A 534 7.60 -16.74 -1.66
N ALA A 535 7.18 -18.00 -1.55
CA ALA A 535 6.18 -18.43 -0.57
C ALA A 535 6.73 -18.35 0.87
N ASP A 536 7.96 -18.83 1.07
CA ASP A 536 8.62 -18.79 2.39
C ASP A 536 8.96 -17.35 2.80
N ILE A 537 9.38 -16.52 1.85
CA ILE A 537 9.62 -15.09 2.09
C ILE A 537 8.32 -14.39 2.53
N ALA A 538 7.19 -14.67 1.88
CA ALA A 538 5.90 -14.12 2.27
C ALA A 538 5.43 -14.61 3.65
N ALA A 539 5.62 -15.89 3.96
CA ALA A 539 5.31 -16.43 5.28
C ALA A 539 6.13 -15.74 6.39
N ASN A 540 7.43 -15.52 6.15
CA ASN A 540 8.29 -14.76 7.06
C ASN A 540 7.79 -13.32 7.23
N ALA A 541 7.45 -12.63 6.15
CA ALA A 541 6.97 -11.25 6.19
C ALA A 541 5.68 -11.12 7.00
N ALA A 542 4.71 -12.01 6.80
CA ALA A 542 3.46 -12.05 7.56
C ALA A 542 3.70 -12.33 9.06
N ALA A 543 4.60 -13.27 9.39
CA ALA A 543 4.95 -13.57 10.77
C ALA A 543 5.64 -12.40 11.48
N LEU A 544 6.56 -11.70 10.78
CA LEU A 544 7.20 -10.49 11.29
C LEU A 544 6.20 -9.36 11.58
N ALA A 545 5.22 -9.16 10.70
CA ALA A 545 4.17 -8.17 10.91
C ALA A 545 3.30 -8.52 12.13
N GLU A 546 2.99 -9.79 12.32
CA GLU A 546 2.22 -10.27 13.49
C GLU A 546 2.98 -10.08 14.81
N LEU A 547 4.27 -10.38 14.83
CA LEU A 547 5.14 -10.13 15.98
C LEU A 547 5.23 -8.63 16.31
N ASP A 548 5.32 -7.77 15.29
CA ASP A 548 5.35 -6.32 15.50
C ASP A 548 4.03 -5.81 16.12
N VAL A 549 2.88 -6.29 15.64
CA VAL A 549 1.58 -5.92 16.23
C VAL A 549 1.46 -6.40 17.67
N ALA A 550 1.85 -7.64 17.97
CA ALA A 550 1.82 -8.18 19.34
C ALA A 550 2.71 -7.35 20.28
N ALA A 551 3.94 -7.04 19.85
CA ALA A 551 4.87 -6.22 20.62
C ALA A 551 4.41 -4.76 20.77
N ALA A 552 3.76 -4.20 19.75
CA ALA A 552 3.18 -2.87 19.78
C ALA A 552 2.05 -2.78 20.80
N LEU A 553 1.14 -3.75 20.82
CA LEU A 553 0.03 -3.82 21.77
C LEU A 553 0.51 -4.10 23.20
N ALA A 554 1.54 -4.92 23.38
CA ALA A 554 2.18 -5.14 24.68
C ALA A 554 2.81 -3.84 25.21
N THR A 555 3.53 -3.10 24.36
CA THR A 555 4.10 -1.80 24.72
C THR A 555 3.01 -0.79 25.10
N LEU A 556 1.94 -0.70 24.31
CA LEU A 556 0.79 0.15 24.61
C LEU A 556 0.15 -0.19 25.95
N ALA A 557 -0.03 -1.49 26.24
CA ALA A 557 -0.66 -1.94 27.47
C ALA A 557 0.15 -1.52 28.70
N VAL A 558 1.48 -1.61 28.65
CA VAL A 558 2.37 -1.19 29.74
C VAL A 558 2.37 0.34 29.86
N GLU A 559 2.56 1.08 28.77
CA GLU A 559 2.59 2.56 28.75
C GLU A 559 1.31 3.17 29.31
N GLN A 560 0.16 2.62 28.92
CA GLN A 560 -1.16 3.19 29.23
C GLN A 560 -1.88 2.46 30.35
N ARG A 561 -1.23 1.48 31.02
CA ARG A 561 -1.80 0.71 32.13
C ARG A 561 -3.14 0.07 31.77
N TYR A 562 -3.17 -0.66 30.64
CA TYR A 562 -4.33 -1.40 30.16
C TYR A 562 -4.38 -2.78 30.85
N CYS A 563 -5.58 -3.31 31.05
CA CYS A 563 -5.80 -4.64 31.60
C CYS A 563 -6.15 -5.65 30.50
N ARG A 564 -5.86 -6.94 30.76
CA ARG A 564 -6.33 -8.04 29.92
C ARG A 564 -7.84 -8.21 30.09
N PRO A 565 -8.66 -8.13 29.03
CA PRO A 565 -10.07 -8.44 29.10
C PRO A 565 -10.31 -9.96 29.14
N VAL A 566 -11.33 -10.39 29.88
CA VAL A 566 -11.92 -11.72 29.74
C VAL A 566 -12.84 -11.70 28.52
N VAL A 567 -12.72 -12.70 27.65
CA VAL A 567 -13.48 -12.77 26.39
C VAL A 567 -14.14 -14.14 26.28
N ASP A 568 -15.43 -14.17 26.00
CA ASP A 568 -16.21 -15.39 25.75
C ASP A 568 -17.29 -15.15 24.68
N ASP A 569 -18.06 -16.18 24.35
CA ASP A 569 -19.19 -16.09 23.42
C ASP A 569 -20.53 -15.77 24.11
N GLY A 570 -20.47 -15.35 25.40
CA GLY A 570 -21.63 -14.96 26.21
C GLY A 570 -22.13 -13.55 25.92
N GLU A 571 -23.02 -13.07 26.81
CA GLU A 571 -23.68 -11.76 26.69
C GLU A 571 -23.09 -10.70 27.65
N ALA A 572 -22.08 -11.05 28.45
CA ALA A 572 -21.49 -10.14 29.42
C ALA A 572 -20.91 -8.89 28.74
N PHE A 573 -21.09 -7.74 29.35
CA PHE A 573 -20.38 -6.52 29.02
C PHE A 573 -20.09 -5.76 30.30
N LEU A 574 -19.04 -6.16 30.99
CA LEU A 574 -18.63 -5.58 32.26
C LEU A 574 -17.31 -4.85 32.08
N VAL A 575 -17.30 -3.57 32.41
CA VAL A 575 -16.09 -2.73 32.43
C VAL A 575 -16.01 -2.06 33.79
N ARG A 576 -14.87 -2.21 34.47
CA ARG A 576 -14.58 -1.51 35.74
C ARG A 576 -13.43 -0.53 35.53
N GLY A 577 -13.62 0.70 35.97
CA GLY A 577 -12.62 1.74 35.83
C GLY A 577 -12.24 2.02 34.37
N GLY A 578 -13.23 1.99 33.46
CA GLY A 578 -13.03 2.23 32.04
C GLY A 578 -12.58 3.66 31.73
N ARG A 579 -11.73 3.84 30.75
CA ARG A 579 -11.16 5.13 30.31
C ARG A 579 -11.23 5.23 28.78
N HIS A 580 -11.34 6.47 28.29
CA HIS A 580 -11.39 6.70 26.84
C HIS A 580 -9.96 6.76 26.26
N PRO A 581 -9.53 5.82 25.38
CA PRO A 581 -8.13 5.67 24.97
C PRO A 581 -7.53 6.92 24.28
N VAL A 582 -8.33 7.68 23.56
CA VAL A 582 -7.88 8.88 22.83
C VAL A 582 -7.91 10.10 23.76
N VAL A 583 -9.02 10.30 24.49
CA VAL A 583 -9.19 11.47 25.36
C VAL A 583 -8.23 11.42 26.55
N GLU A 584 -8.01 10.27 27.14
CA GLU A 584 -7.03 10.08 28.23
C GLU A 584 -5.64 10.52 27.79
N GLN A 585 -5.17 10.06 26.60
CA GLN A 585 -3.85 10.44 26.09
C GLN A 585 -3.77 11.93 25.72
N ALA A 586 -4.86 12.55 25.31
CA ALA A 586 -4.91 13.99 25.06
C ALA A 586 -4.79 14.77 26.38
N LEU A 587 -5.60 14.42 27.39
CA LEU A 587 -5.57 15.06 28.72
C LEU A 587 -4.21 14.89 29.42
N ALA A 588 -3.58 13.72 29.27
CA ALA A 588 -2.25 13.47 29.85
C ALA A 588 -1.18 14.42 29.31
N ARG A 589 -1.27 14.89 28.06
CA ARG A 589 -0.38 15.90 27.48
C ARG A 589 -0.54 17.25 28.17
N ASP A 590 -1.75 17.56 28.60
CA ASP A 590 -2.09 18.79 29.33
C ASP A 590 -2.00 18.60 30.85
N SER A 591 -1.38 17.49 31.31
CA SER A 591 -1.23 17.15 32.75
C SER A 591 -2.56 17.01 33.49
N GLN A 592 -3.65 16.67 32.77
CA GLN A 592 -4.97 16.45 33.34
C GLN A 592 -5.26 14.95 33.44
N GLY A 593 -5.99 14.55 34.48
CA GLY A 593 -6.40 13.16 34.68
C GLY A 593 -7.77 12.85 34.04
N PHE A 594 -7.93 11.66 33.53
CA PHE A 594 -9.23 11.13 33.09
C PHE A 594 -9.98 10.50 34.26
N ILE A 595 -11.27 10.81 34.42
CA ILE A 595 -12.11 10.17 35.45
C ILE A 595 -12.66 8.87 34.90
N ALA A 596 -12.25 7.77 35.53
CA ALA A 596 -12.64 6.41 35.11
C ALA A 596 -14.12 6.13 35.46
N ASN A 597 -14.78 5.29 34.64
CA ASN A 597 -16.20 4.99 34.76
C ASN A 597 -16.46 3.47 34.65
N ASP A 598 -17.45 2.99 35.38
CA ASP A 598 -17.92 1.59 35.28
C ASP A 598 -19.07 1.47 34.30
N CYS A 599 -19.18 0.32 33.63
CA CYS A 599 -20.31 -0.06 32.79
C CYS A 599 -20.63 -1.53 32.99
N ASP A 600 -21.91 -1.86 33.17
CA ASP A 600 -22.38 -3.25 33.35
C ASP A 600 -23.68 -3.45 32.54
N LEU A 601 -23.53 -4.06 31.35
CA LEU A 601 -24.63 -4.41 30.44
C LEU A 601 -24.75 -5.95 30.38
N GLY A 602 -24.94 -6.58 31.52
CA GLY A 602 -25.10 -8.03 31.61
C GLY A 602 -26.55 -8.51 31.47
N PRO A 603 -26.76 -9.83 31.56
CA PRO A 603 -28.11 -10.40 31.61
C PRO A 603 -28.94 -9.79 32.74
N GLY A 604 -30.09 -9.17 32.42
CA GLY A 604 -30.95 -8.47 33.35
C GLY A 604 -30.80 -6.94 33.39
N ALA A 605 -29.75 -6.37 32.79
CA ALA A 605 -29.56 -4.92 32.66
C ALA A 605 -28.91 -4.57 31.31
N SER A 606 -29.44 -5.12 30.22
CA SER A 606 -28.85 -5.00 28.87
C SER A 606 -28.97 -3.59 28.27
N LEU A 607 -29.80 -2.71 28.83
CA LEU A 607 -29.98 -1.35 28.35
C LEU A 607 -29.86 -0.34 29.52
N TRP A 608 -29.00 0.68 29.31
CA TRP A 608 -28.88 1.81 30.23
C TRP A 608 -29.39 3.09 29.60
N LEU A 609 -30.25 3.81 30.34
CA LEU A 609 -30.65 5.16 30.03
C LEU A 609 -29.76 6.15 30.78
N LEU A 610 -29.04 6.98 30.04
CA LEU A 610 -28.11 7.96 30.58
C LEU A 610 -28.69 9.36 30.46
N THR A 611 -28.88 10.00 31.61
CA THR A 611 -29.39 11.39 31.67
C THR A 611 -28.32 12.31 32.30
N GLY A 612 -28.46 13.58 32.08
CA GLY A 612 -27.56 14.59 32.66
C GLY A 612 -27.30 15.76 31.71
N PRO A 613 -26.64 16.83 32.18
CA PRO A 613 -26.38 18.01 31.38
C PRO A 613 -25.45 17.72 30.22
N ASN A 614 -25.53 18.56 29.16
CA ASN A 614 -24.52 18.59 28.10
C ASN A 614 -23.16 18.91 28.75
N MET A 615 -22.08 18.40 28.17
CA MET A 615 -20.71 18.54 28.69
C MET A 615 -20.36 17.72 29.95
N ALA A 616 -21.32 16.93 30.50
CA ALA A 616 -21.05 16.04 31.64
C ALA A 616 -20.26 14.77 31.25
N GLY A 617 -19.86 14.62 29.98
CA GLY A 617 -19.07 13.47 29.49
C GLY A 617 -19.91 12.27 29.00
N LYS A 618 -21.26 12.41 28.85
CA LYS A 618 -22.13 11.33 28.36
C LYS A 618 -21.63 10.71 27.05
N SER A 619 -21.41 11.52 26.02
CA SER A 619 -20.93 11.06 24.70
C SER A 619 -19.52 10.44 24.77
N THR A 620 -18.64 10.94 25.66
CA THR A 620 -17.31 10.36 25.92
C THR A 620 -17.44 8.96 26.54
N PHE A 621 -18.34 8.81 27.53
CA PHE A 621 -18.64 7.52 28.16
C PHE A 621 -19.21 6.49 27.15
N LEU A 622 -20.13 6.93 26.28
CA LEU A 622 -20.69 6.08 25.23
C LEU A 622 -19.59 5.57 24.29
N ARG A 623 -18.80 6.50 23.74
CA ARG A 623 -17.67 6.17 22.83
C ARG A 623 -16.62 5.30 23.51
N GLN A 624 -16.27 5.57 24.77
CA GLN A 624 -15.34 4.77 25.57
C GLN A 624 -15.70 3.28 25.53
N ASN A 625 -16.95 2.93 25.80
CA ASN A 625 -17.41 1.54 25.86
C ASN A 625 -17.35 0.87 24.48
N ALA A 626 -17.71 1.59 23.40
CA ALA A 626 -17.56 1.10 22.04
C ALA A 626 -16.09 0.81 21.69
N LEU A 627 -15.19 1.73 22.06
CA LEU A 627 -13.77 1.58 21.77
C LEU A 627 -13.13 0.43 22.58
N ILE A 628 -13.59 0.20 23.82
CA ILE A 628 -13.19 -0.94 24.65
C ILE A 628 -13.60 -2.26 23.97
N ALA A 629 -14.84 -2.35 23.45
CA ALA A 629 -15.30 -3.52 22.70
C ALA A 629 -14.43 -3.78 21.46
N ILE A 630 -14.14 -2.73 20.68
CA ILE A 630 -13.29 -2.82 19.48
C ILE A 630 -11.87 -3.29 19.85
N LEU A 631 -11.26 -2.70 20.88
CA LEU A 631 -9.92 -3.07 21.34
C LEU A 631 -9.86 -4.52 21.84
N THR A 632 -10.87 -4.95 22.58
CA THR A 632 -11.01 -6.35 23.02
C THR A 632 -11.01 -7.28 21.80
N GLN A 633 -11.82 -7.02 20.79
CA GLN A 633 -11.96 -7.87 19.61
C GLN A 633 -10.83 -7.71 18.59
N LEU A 634 -10.03 -6.65 18.69
CA LEU A 634 -8.74 -6.51 18.04
C LEU A 634 -7.71 -7.54 18.58
N GLY A 635 -7.87 -7.99 19.81
CA GLY A 635 -6.91 -8.77 20.56
C GLY A 635 -5.93 -7.90 21.35
N SER A 636 -6.37 -6.74 21.80
CA SER A 636 -5.60 -5.78 22.64
C SER A 636 -6.06 -5.82 24.08
N PHE A 637 -5.16 -5.52 25.00
CA PHE A 637 -5.55 -5.09 26.34
C PHE A 637 -6.32 -3.77 26.23
N VAL A 638 -7.15 -3.48 27.25
CA VAL A 638 -8.12 -2.38 27.23
C VAL A 638 -7.89 -1.37 28.35
N PRO A 639 -8.25 -0.09 28.13
CA PRO A 639 -8.12 0.98 29.11
C PRO A 639 -9.17 0.85 30.24
N ALA A 640 -8.95 -0.13 31.12
CA ALA A 640 -9.81 -0.40 32.26
C ALA A 640 -9.00 -1.01 33.42
N THR A 641 -9.59 -1.14 34.61
CA THR A 641 -9.03 -1.92 35.72
C THR A 641 -9.40 -3.39 35.61
N ALA A 642 -10.60 -3.68 35.07
CA ALA A 642 -11.03 -5.02 34.69
C ALA A 642 -12.10 -4.92 33.58
N ALA A 643 -12.13 -5.92 32.70
CA ALA A 643 -13.17 -6.03 31.68
C ALA A 643 -13.55 -7.48 31.41
N HIS A 644 -14.84 -7.74 31.20
CA HIS A 644 -15.35 -9.02 30.72
C HIS A 644 -16.36 -8.72 29.60
N ILE A 645 -15.99 -9.13 28.38
CA ILE A 645 -16.72 -8.79 27.17
C ILE A 645 -17.11 -10.06 26.42
N GLY A 646 -18.40 -10.36 26.40
CA GLY A 646 -18.95 -11.33 25.45
C GLY A 646 -18.86 -10.77 24.03
N VAL A 647 -18.41 -11.59 23.08
CA VAL A 647 -18.16 -11.14 21.70
C VAL A 647 -19.35 -10.42 21.09
N VAL A 648 -19.09 -9.27 20.48
CA VAL A 648 -20.06 -8.43 19.77
C VAL A 648 -19.99 -8.78 18.29
N ASP A 649 -21.13 -9.01 17.64
CA ASP A 649 -21.21 -9.29 16.20
C ASP A 649 -21.33 -8.02 15.35
N ARG A 650 -22.05 -7.02 15.87
CA ARG A 650 -22.30 -5.72 15.21
C ARG A 650 -22.21 -4.59 16.22
N LEU A 651 -21.57 -3.51 15.80
CA LEU A 651 -21.46 -2.29 16.59
C LEU A 651 -22.11 -1.13 15.83
N PHE A 652 -23.06 -0.50 16.50
CA PHE A 652 -23.75 0.69 16.00
C PHE A 652 -23.54 1.87 16.94
N SER A 653 -23.21 3.02 16.39
CA SER A 653 -23.05 4.25 17.16
C SER A 653 -23.71 5.42 16.43
N ARG A 654 -24.67 6.03 17.08
CA ARG A 654 -25.24 7.30 16.68
C ARG A 654 -24.92 8.33 17.77
N VAL A 655 -23.76 8.98 17.65
CA VAL A 655 -23.25 9.97 18.62
C VAL A 655 -22.89 11.25 17.86
N GLY A 656 -23.53 12.37 18.20
CA GLY A 656 -23.30 13.67 17.61
C GLY A 656 -24.03 13.89 16.27
N ALA A 657 -24.60 15.07 16.09
CA ALA A 657 -25.19 15.51 14.82
C ALA A 657 -24.04 16.11 13.97
N ALA A 658 -23.57 15.40 12.96
CA ALA A 658 -22.87 16.05 11.88
C ALA A 658 -23.94 16.60 10.92
N ASP A 659 -24.03 17.92 10.82
CA ASP A 659 -24.84 18.58 9.79
C ASP A 659 -24.25 18.21 8.41
N ASP A 660 -24.94 17.34 7.68
CA ASP A 660 -24.56 17.02 6.29
C ASP A 660 -25.30 17.99 5.34
N LEU A 661 -25.08 19.29 5.56
CA LEU A 661 -25.63 20.36 4.73
C LEU A 661 -25.19 20.24 3.27
N ALA A 662 -24.04 19.61 3.01
CA ALA A 662 -23.51 19.42 1.67
C ALA A 662 -24.37 18.49 0.79
N ARG A 663 -25.21 17.63 1.41
CA ARG A 663 -26.10 16.68 0.69
C ARG A 663 -27.56 17.10 0.65
N GLY A 664 -27.90 18.26 1.21
CA GLY A 664 -29.26 18.77 1.21
C GLY A 664 -30.25 17.87 1.95
N ARG A 665 -29.80 16.95 2.80
CA ARG A 665 -30.65 16.11 3.65
C ARG A 665 -30.88 16.78 5.01
N SER A 666 -32.11 16.81 5.46
CA SER A 666 -32.44 17.25 6.83
C SER A 666 -31.71 16.34 7.83
N THR A 667 -31.09 16.94 8.86
CA THR A 667 -30.46 16.20 9.99
C THR A 667 -31.40 15.16 10.59
N PHE A 668 -32.68 15.50 10.72
CA PHE A 668 -33.71 14.57 11.17
C PHE A 668 -33.87 13.34 10.25
N MET A 669 -33.88 13.54 8.92
CA MET A 669 -34.05 12.44 7.98
C MET A 669 -32.81 11.49 8.01
N VAL A 670 -31.62 12.03 8.12
CA VAL A 670 -30.38 11.22 8.27
C VAL A 670 -30.44 10.41 9.56
N GLU A 671 -30.85 11.06 10.67
CA GLU A 671 -31.04 10.42 11.97
C GLU A 671 -32.04 9.26 11.90
N MET A 672 -33.17 9.45 11.25
CA MET A 672 -34.22 8.42 11.14
C MET A 672 -33.75 7.24 10.27
N VAL A 673 -33.05 7.49 9.17
CA VAL A 673 -32.51 6.43 8.30
C VAL A 673 -31.42 5.60 9.02
N GLU A 674 -30.53 6.25 9.75
CA GLU A 674 -29.51 5.56 10.55
C GLU A 674 -30.17 4.74 11.68
N THR A 675 -31.11 5.32 12.40
CA THR A 675 -31.86 4.63 13.47
C THR A 675 -32.64 3.43 12.93
N ALA A 676 -33.34 3.58 11.81
CA ALA A 676 -34.05 2.47 11.17
C ALA A 676 -33.07 1.35 10.74
N GLY A 677 -31.89 1.72 10.21
CA GLY A 677 -30.82 0.76 9.90
C GLY A 677 -30.38 -0.04 11.13
N ILE A 678 -30.21 0.64 12.27
CA ILE A 678 -29.86 -0.02 13.54
C ILE A 678 -30.93 -1.00 13.97
N LEU A 679 -32.21 -0.57 14.03
CA LEU A 679 -33.30 -1.43 14.46
C LEU A 679 -33.51 -2.66 13.58
N ASN A 680 -33.25 -2.55 12.28
CA ASN A 680 -33.39 -3.66 11.32
C ASN A 680 -32.22 -4.62 11.32
N LEU A 681 -31.00 -4.16 11.65
CA LEU A 681 -29.77 -4.96 11.51
C LEU A 681 -29.21 -5.46 12.84
N ALA A 682 -29.57 -4.85 13.97
CA ALA A 682 -29.08 -5.25 15.28
C ALA A 682 -29.58 -6.66 15.66
N SER A 683 -28.70 -7.44 16.25
CA SER A 683 -28.94 -8.78 16.80
C SER A 683 -28.87 -8.75 18.33
N PRO A 684 -29.25 -9.80 19.04
CA PRO A 684 -29.08 -9.90 20.50
C PRO A 684 -27.61 -9.78 20.95
N ARG A 685 -26.64 -10.08 20.07
CA ARG A 685 -25.20 -9.97 20.35
C ARG A 685 -24.62 -8.60 19.99
N SER A 686 -25.42 -7.70 19.46
CA SER A 686 -24.96 -6.37 19.04
C SER A 686 -24.71 -5.46 20.26
N LEU A 687 -23.85 -4.46 20.06
CA LEU A 687 -23.69 -3.32 20.96
C LEU A 687 -24.21 -2.06 20.26
N VAL A 688 -25.21 -1.41 20.84
CA VAL A 688 -25.87 -0.22 20.27
C VAL A 688 -25.61 0.97 21.17
N ILE A 689 -25.13 2.07 20.59
CA ILE A 689 -24.84 3.32 21.30
C ILE A 689 -25.58 4.46 20.63
N LEU A 690 -26.55 5.05 21.37
CA LEU A 690 -27.40 6.13 20.89
C LEU A 690 -27.26 7.37 21.76
N ASP A 691 -27.04 8.51 21.13
CA ASP A 691 -26.91 9.79 21.80
C ASP A 691 -27.97 10.75 21.25
N GLU A 692 -28.95 11.10 22.10
CA GLU A 692 -29.94 12.16 21.88
C GLU A 692 -30.79 11.99 20.61
N ILE A 693 -31.42 10.83 20.44
CA ILE A 693 -32.37 10.56 19.35
C ILE A 693 -33.61 11.43 19.47
N GLY A 694 -34.08 11.98 18.34
CA GLY A 694 -35.29 12.80 18.24
C GLY A 694 -35.05 14.32 18.36
N ARG A 695 -33.81 14.78 18.26
CA ARG A 695 -33.46 16.23 18.36
C ARG A 695 -33.96 17.07 17.19
N GLY A 696 -34.13 16.49 16.00
CA GLY A 696 -34.47 17.22 14.78
C GLY A 696 -35.94 17.52 14.58
N THR A 697 -36.80 17.29 15.58
CA THR A 697 -38.26 17.47 15.49
C THR A 697 -38.88 18.12 16.75
N ALA A 698 -40.18 18.27 16.79
CA ALA A 698 -40.88 18.79 17.98
C ALA A 698 -40.68 17.89 19.20
N THR A 699 -40.62 18.47 20.40
CA THR A 699 -40.25 17.77 21.64
C THR A 699 -41.05 16.50 21.89
N TYR A 700 -42.38 16.53 21.70
CA TYR A 700 -43.23 15.36 21.90
C TYR A 700 -43.05 14.28 20.85
N ASP A 701 -42.82 14.66 19.58
CA ASP A 701 -42.50 13.72 18.50
C ASP A 701 -41.15 13.08 18.74
N GLY A 702 -40.14 13.87 19.12
CA GLY A 702 -38.81 13.37 19.47
C GLY A 702 -38.84 12.40 20.63
N LEU A 703 -39.55 12.71 21.70
CA LEU A 703 -39.77 11.82 22.86
C LEU A 703 -40.43 10.51 22.42
N SER A 704 -41.49 10.58 21.61
CA SER A 704 -42.21 9.40 21.14
C SER A 704 -41.33 8.48 20.31
N ILE A 705 -40.51 9.04 19.43
CA ILE A 705 -39.53 8.28 18.64
C ILE A 705 -38.46 7.64 19.55
N ALA A 706 -37.87 8.42 20.46
CA ALA A 706 -36.85 7.92 21.38
C ALA A 706 -37.39 6.77 22.24
N TRP A 707 -38.65 6.91 22.74
CA TRP A 707 -39.34 5.88 23.50
C TRP A 707 -39.53 4.59 22.70
N ALA A 708 -40.07 4.70 21.49
CA ALA A 708 -40.26 3.54 20.60
C ALA A 708 -38.96 2.82 20.26
N VAL A 709 -37.87 3.57 20.07
CA VAL A 709 -36.55 3.00 19.82
C VAL A 709 -36.01 2.23 21.02
N VAL A 710 -36.12 2.81 22.24
CA VAL A 710 -35.74 2.16 23.49
C VAL A 710 -36.51 0.87 23.71
N GLU A 711 -37.87 0.97 23.57
CA GLU A 711 -38.77 -0.18 23.72
C GLU A 711 -38.41 -1.31 22.72
N HIS A 712 -38.19 -0.97 21.45
CA HIS A 712 -37.75 -1.96 20.44
C HIS A 712 -36.43 -2.63 20.79
N LEU A 713 -35.40 -1.86 21.19
CA LEU A 713 -34.09 -2.40 21.57
C LEU A 713 -34.20 -3.31 22.80
N HIS A 714 -35.03 -2.96 23.77
CA HIS A 714 -35.21 -3.71 25.00
C HIS A 714 -36.10 -4.96 24.82
N GLU A 715 -37.26 -4.84 24.16
CA GLU A 715 -38.26 -5.91 24.10
C GLU A 715 -38.07 -6.84 22.89
N VAL A 716 -37.67 -6.28 21.73
CA VAL A 716 -37.59 -7.02 20.45
C VAL A 716 -36.20 -7.47 20.19
N THR A 717 -35.23 -6.53 20.07
CA THR A 717 -33.84 -6.85 19.74
C THR A 717 -33.08 -7.51 20.89
N ARG A 718 -33.35 -7.03 22.13
CA ARG A 718 -32.72 -7.52 23.37
C ARG A 718 -31.18 -7.45 23.34
N CYS A 719 -30.63 -6.44 22.66
CA CYS A 719 -29.20 -6.24 22.56
C CYS A 719 -28.67 -5.41 23.72
N ARG A 720 -27.35 -5.38 23.84
CA ARG A 720 -26.63 -4.49 24.76
C ARG A 720 -26.71 -3.05 24.23
N ALA A 721 -27.29 -2.14 25.02
CA ALA A 721 -27.50 -0.77 24.56
C ALA A 721 -27.17 0.29 25.61
N LEU A 722 -26.54 1.36 25.17
CA LEU A 722 -26.31 2.59 25.92
C LEU A 722 -27.07 3.73 25.22
N PHE A 723 -28.03 4.31 25.89
CA PHE A 723 -28.92 5.35 25.35
C PHE A 723 -28.83 6.64 26.18
N ALA A 724 -28.18 7.66 25.64
CA ALA A 724 -28.17 8.97 26.27
C ALA A 724 -29.36 9.83 25.79
N THR A 725 -30.01 10.52 26.69
CA THR A 725 -31.18 11.34 26.39
C THR A 725 -31.25 12.58 27.27
N HIS A 726 -32.01 13.58 26.80
CA HIS A 726 -32.40 14.78 27.54
C HIS A 726 -33.87 14.77 27.94
N PHE A 727 -34.60 13.76 27.50
CA PHE A 727 -36.04 13.60 27.82
C PHE A 727 -36.24 12.97 29.20
#